data_75b9971ddded4f9384c4d8a6452b3c0a
#
_entry.id   75b9971ddded4f9384c4d8a6452b3c0a
#
_cell.length_a   1.000
_cell.length_b   1.000
_cell.length_c   1.000
_cell.angle_alpha   90.00
_cell.angle_beta   90.00
_cell.angle_gamma   90.00
#
_symmetry.space_group_name_H-M   'P 1'
#
loop_
_entity.id
_entity.type
_entity.pdbx_description
1 polymer ?
#
loop_
_entity_poly.entity_id
_entity_poly.type
_entity_poly.pdbx_seq_one_letter_code
_entity_poly.pdbx_strand_id
1 'polypeptide(L)'
;MATSITQEGAPRTAAAPSSSIWARFDLWSVCAIVAAALFVAAAFLPLWHMALIAPQYPDNLTLTAYGTTMKGDLQEINSLNHYAGVKEIHPDEVLELTLFPFLLAGSVALMLAAAVFKNRLVRWAAMLVAWGFVIGFLVDIQYWLYNYGHDLNEEAPLYPGPFTPKVLGSTQVVNFHSECMVDWGWWLMLSGALIITLGSPVIRFLRESWSNTGAAKAVPTAAVMLFVLAFAFAGRPGPVAAADGAGDLQAMIDAAPAGSTLTVQPGTYLGGVVIDKPLTVEGVGWPVIDGQLHGDVVKITAEGVTLRGLVIQGSGREVSNEPSGILVRASNALIENNRVRDVLYGITLQESDNHVVRGNQIESVREFLPERRGHALYLYYTKHNLLEDNVISNAKDGIYINFSEHNDVFRNTVTDLRYGIHFMYANQNRMIDNVFRDNLTGGSLMYSNDLYFEGNEFSHNMSKASGYGLLFKDVDNVEMVRNSFHHNRVGLTLEGAPFTPGAYVRLSDNLIGYNQLAIAMSTTVGAQFGGNTFVGNLRQADTTGGSIEHHNMWQIDGRGNYWDDYRGYDANGDGLGDIEYQYRAAYGELVQRNESLKAFANTPAQLAIDLAARWFPAYRNAPAVVDVSPLMRPTRHLSESSASDNRWAATLSLAILTLLPAAVLGVSGRTRKGW
;
A
#
# COMPACT_ATOMS: atom_id res chain seq x y z
N MET A 1 -77.59 -68.98 0.31
CA MET A 1 -78.41 -67.77 0.42
C MET A 1 -77.62 -66.80 1.33
N ALA A 2 -76.97 -65.85 0.80
CA ALA A 2 -76.47 -64.67 1.53
C ALA A 2 -76.09 -63.60 0.50
N THR A 3 -76.86 -62.57 0.46
CA THR A 3 -76.80 -61.37 -0.43
C THR A 3 -75.68 -60.44 -0.02
N SER A 4 -74.81 -60.10 -0.93
CA SER A 4 -73.75 -59.10 -0.76
C SER A 4 -74.36 -57.71 -1.04
N ILE A 5 -74.14 -56.81 -0.11
CA ILE A 5 -74.47 -55.38 -0.27
C ILE A 5 -73.14 -54.65 -0.59
N THR A 6 -73.06 -54.09 -1.80
CA THR A 6 -72.03 -53.19 -2.30
C THR A 6 -72.26 -51.77 -1.72
N GLN A 7 -71.26 -51.25 -0.99
CA GLN A 7 -71.23 -49.81 -0.61
C GLN A 7 -70.49 -48.99 -1.69
N GLU A 8 -71.20 -48.05 -2.32
CA GLU A 8 -70.67 -47.04 -3.21
C GLU A 8 -69.83 -46.03 -2.41
N GLY A 9 -68.59 -45.86 -2.83
CA GLY A 9 -67.69 -44.87 -2.29
C GLY A 9 -67.93 -43.49 -2.91
N ALA A 10 -68.13 -42.46 -2.07
CA ALA A 10 -68.28 -41.09 -2.48
C ALA A 10 -66.96 -40.54 -3.11
N PRO A 11 -67.03 -39.65 -4.09
CA PRO A 11 -65.84 -39.11 -4.73
C PRO A 11 -65.12 -38.12 -3.81
N ARG A 12 -63.83 -38.40 -3.54
CA ARG A 12 -62.92 -37.44 -2.89
C ARG A 12 -62.70 -36.27 -3.81
N THR A 13 -63.18 -35.08 -3.45
CA THR A 13 -62.80 -33.81 -4.04
C THR A 13 -61.34 -33.55 -3.77
N ALA A 14 -60.50 -33.65 -4.79
CA ALA A 14 -59.11 -33.22 -4.76
C ALA A 14 -59.06 -31.70 -4.56
N ALA A 15 -58.52 -31.28 -3.41
CA ALA A 15 -58.21 -29.87 -3.17
C ALA A 15 -57.19 -29.43 -4.23
N ALA A 16 -57.52 -28.38 -5.00
CA ALA A 16 -56.62 -27.77 -5.96
C ALA A 16 -55.37 -27.22 -5.20
N PRO A 17 -54.16 -27.47 -5.71
CA PRO A 17 -52.96 -26.92 -5.07
C PRO A 17 -53.00 -25.40 -5.15
N SER A 18 -52.94 -24.71 -4.02
CA SER A 18 -52.77 -23.26 -3.96
C SER A 18 -51.49 -22.91 -4.73
N SER A 19 -51.62 -22.42 -5.95
CA SER A 19 -50.48 -21.94 -6.73
C SER A 19 -49.93 -20.72 -6.02
N SER A 20 -48.79 -20.89 -5.32
CA SER A 20 -48.07 -19.78 -4.75
C SER A 20 -47.75 -18.77 -5.84
N ILE A 21 -47.96 -17.49 -5.58
CA ILE A 21 -47.67 -16.38 -6.51
C ILE A 21 -46.26 -16.51 -7.11
N TRP A 22 -45.34 -17.07 -6.35
CA TRP A 22 -43.93 -17.30 -6.73
C TRP A 22 -43.76 -18.36 -7.84
N ALA A 23 -44.68 -19.27 -8.05
CA ALA A 23 -44.63 -20.27 -9.14
C ALA A 23 -44.79 -19.63 -10.52
N ARG A 24 -45.16 -18.36 -10.62
CA ARG A 24 -45.34 -17.62 -11.86
C ARG A 24 -44.06 -16.97 -12.40
N PHE A 25 -43.00 -16.83 -11.60
CA PHE A 25 -41.76 -16.18 -11.98
C PHE A 25 -40.70 -17.20 -12.39
N ASP A 26 -40.08 -17.01 -13.56
CA ASP A 26 -38.90 -17.77 -13.94
C ASP A 26 -37.63 -17.22 -13.24
N LEU A 27 -36.55 -17.97 -13.27
CA LEU A 27 -35.29 -17.62 -12.60
C LEU A 27 -34.77 -16.23 -13.04
N TRP A 28 -34.90 -15.90 -14.33
CA TRP A 28 -34.52 -14.60 -14.85
C TRP A 28 -35.38 -13.47 -14.24
N SER A 29 -36.65 -13.69 -14.09
CA SER A 29 -37.57 -12.73 -13.46
C SER A 29 -37.18 -12.44 -11.99
N VAL A 30 -36.75 -13.46 -11.23
CA VAL A 30 -36.24 -13.29 -9.88
C VAL A 30 -34.96 -12.45 -9.87
N CYS A 31 -34.03 -12.72 -10.78
CA CYS A 31 -32.82 -11.91 -10.95
C CYS A 31 -33.14 -10.45 -11.29
N ALA A 32 -34.14 -10.19 -12.15
CA ALA A 32 -34.57 -8.85 -12.50
C ALA A 32 -35.19 -8.09 -11.32
N ILE A 33 -35.97 -8.76 -10.47
CA ILE A 33 -36.54 -8.15 -9.24
C ILE A 33 -35.43 -7.80 -8.26
N VAL A 34 -34.44 -8.69 -8.06
CA VAL A 34 -33.29 -8.42 -7.18
C VAL A 34 -32.45 -7.25 -7.72
N ALA A 35 -32.19 -7.22 -9.03
CA ALA A 35 -31.49 -6.11 -9.67
C ALA A 35 -32.25 -4.78 -9.47
N ALA A 36 -33.55 -4.77 -9.66
CA ALA A 36 -34.39 -3.60 -9.42
C ALA A 36 -34.29 -3.11 -7.95
N ALA A 37 -34.31 -4.02 -6.99
CA ALA A 37 -34.14 -3.68 -5.56
C ALA A 37 -32.75 -3.07 -5.26
N LEU A 38 -31.67 -3.59 -5.89
CA LEU A 38 -30.32 -3.05 -5.76
C LEU A 38 -30.19 -1.64 -6.36
N PHE A 39 -30.85 -1.40 -7.51
CA PHE A 39 -30.90 -0.06 -8.12
C PHE A 39 -31.65 0.93 -7.24
N VAL A 40 -32.75 0.53 -6.60
CA VAL A 40 -33.46 1.37 -5.63
C VAL A 40 -32.59 1.66 -4.41
N ALA A 41 -31.89 0.67 -3.89
CA ALA A 41 -30.97 0.86 -2.74
C ALA A 41 -29.82 1.81 -3.10
N ALA A 42 -29.28 1.72 -4.32
CA ALA A 42 -28.22 2.58 -4.82
C ALA A 42 -28.61 4.07 -4.84
N ALA A 43 -29.90 4.39 -4.99
CA ALA A 43 -30.38 5.77 -4.99
C ALA A 43 -30.11 6.53 -3.68
N PHE A 44 -29.97 5.80 -2.57
CA PHE A 44 -29.76 6.37 -1.24
C PHE A 44 -28.29 6.37 -0.80
N LEU A 45 -27.40 5.84 -1.64
CA LEU A 45 -25.98 5.70 -1.32
C LEU A 45 -25.13 6.60 -2.22
N PRO A 46 -23.94 6.99 -1.78
CA PRO A 46 -23.01 7.73 -2.62
C PRO A 46 -22.60 6.87 -3.83
N LEU A 47 -22.51 7.50 -4.99
CA LEU A 47 -22.15 6.86 -6.26
C LEU A 47 -20.66 7.04 -6.57
N TRP A 48 -20.10 8.20 -6.21
CA TRP A 48 -18.72 8.57 -6.49
C TRP A 48 -18.25 9.61 -5.49
N HIS A 49 -16.97 9.60 -5.20
CA HIS A 49 -16.34 10.62 -4.37
C HIS A 49 -14.98 11.05 -4.91
N MET A 50 -14.64 12.29 -4.63
CA MET A 50 -13.35 12.91 -4.90
C MET A 50 -12.79 13.46 -3.60
N ALA A 51 -11.50 13.20 -3.35
CA ALA A 51 -10.71 13.88 -2.35
C ALA A 51 -9.72 14.81 -3.06
N LEU A 52 -9.76 16.10 -2.75
CA LEU A 52 -8.83 17.10 -3.25
C LEU A 52 -7.83 17.44 -2.16
N ILE A 53 -6.57 17.11 -2.42
CA ILE A 53 -5.44 17.35 -1.53
C ILE A 53 -4.78 18.65 -1.97
N ALA A 54 -4.79 19.65 -1.12
CA ALA A 54 -4.21 20.97 -1.38
C ALA A 54 -3.30 21.37 -0.21
N PRO A 55 -2.10 21.95 -0.45
CA PRO A 55 -1.12 22.25 0.60
C PRO A 55 -1.63 23.16 1.72
N GLN A 56 -2.60 24.03 1.41
CA GLN A 56 -3.21 24.96 2.35
C GLN A 56 -4.35 24.37 3.20
N TYR A 57 -4.81 23.16 2.90
CA TYR A 57 -5.85 22.47 3.64
C TYR A 57 -5.27 21.19 4.23
N PRO A 58 -5.00 21.15 5.55
CA PRO A 58 -4.46 19.97 6.23
C PRO A 58 -5.40 18.75 6.13
N ASP A 59 -6.71 19.00 6.17
CA ASP A 59 -7.74 18.02 5.88
C ASP A 59 -8.10 18.10 4.40
N ASN A 60 -8.08 16.96 3.72
CA ASN A 60 -8.45 16.91 2.31
C ASN A 60 -9.87 17.42 2.12
N LEU A 61 -10.07 18.26 1.11
CA LEU A 61 -11.41 18.66 0.73
C LEU A 61 -12.08 17.51 0.00
N THR A 62 -13.31 17.19 0.39
CA THR A 62 -14.05 16.06 -0.14
C THR A 62 -15.27 16.49 -0.93
N LEU A 63 -15.55 15.81 -2.03
CA LEU A 63 -16.78 15.97 -2.79
C LEU A 63 -17.38 14.59 -3.05
N THR A 64 -18.60 14.38 -2.60
CA THR A 64 -19.32 13.11 -2.75
C THR A 64 -20.56 13.32 -3.60
N ALA A 65 -20.65 12.63 -4.73
CA ALA A 65 -21.79 12.66 -5.63
C ALA A 65 -22.79 11.54 -5.29
N TYR A 66 -24.02 11.93 -5.04
CA TYR A 66 -25.19 11.06 -4.97
C TYR A 66 -25.99 11.20 -6.29
N GLY A 67 -26.96 10.34 -6.49
CA GLY A 67 -27.77 10.43 -7.69
C GLY A 67 -28.58 11.74 -7.83
N THR A 68 -28.88 12.44 -6.74
CA THR A 68 -29.71 13.65 -6.71
C THR A 68 -29.05 14.88 -6.13
N THR A 69 -27.84 14.77 -5.61
CA THR A 69 -27.14 15.87 -4.93
C THR A 69 -25.64 15.61 -4.83
N MET A 70 -24.88 16.67 -4.58
CA MET A 70 -23.47 16.61 -4.19
C MET A 70 -23.33 17.09 -2.77
N LYS A 71 -22.44 16.48 -1.98
CA LYS A 71 -22.14 16.83 -0.59
C LYS A 71 -20.63 16.87 -0.38
N GLY A 72 -20.20 17.61 0.63
CA GLY A 72 -18.80 17.78 1.01
C GLY A 72 -18.40 19.24 1.05
N ASP A 73 -17.11 19.51 0.89
CA ASP A 73 -16.47 20.82 1.06
C ASP A 73 -16.57 21.66 -0.24
N LEU A 74 -17.80 21.78 -0.77
CA LEU A 74 -18.06 22.38 -2.08
C LEU A 74 -17.71 23.86 -2.12
N GLN A 75 -17.89 24.60 -1.03
CA GLN A 75 -17.59 26.02 -0.96
C GLN A 75 -16.08 26.27 -0.99
N GLU A 76 -15.33 25.48 -0.26
CA GLU A 76 -13.87 25.52 -0.22
C GLU A 76 -13.26 25.11 -1.58
N ILE A 77 -13.81 24.05 -2.20
CA ILE A 77 -13.41 23.61 -3.54
C ILE A 77 -13.69 24.71 -4.57
N ASN A 78 -14.84 25.38 -4.50
CA ASN A 78 -15.17 26.48 -5.41
C ASN A 78 -14.26 27.68 -5.20
N SER A 79 -13.86 27.98 -3.97
CA SER A 79 -12.88 29.04 -3.68
C SER A 79 -11.52 28.72 -4.32
N LEU A 80 -11.08 27.47 -4.28
CA LEU A 80 -9.86 27.02 -4.96
C LEU A 80 -10.02 27.05 -6.49
N ASN A 81 -11.16 26.62 -7.00
CA ASN A 81 -11.49 26.65 -8.41
C ASN A 81 -11.43 28.08 -8.96
N HIS A 82 -12.03 29.03 -8.25
CA HIS A 82 -12.00 30.45 -8.61
C HIS A 82 -10.56 30.97 -8.68
N TYR A 83 -9.71 30.62 -7.69
CA TYR A 83 -8.30 31.03 -7.67
C TYR A 83 -7.47 30.39 -8.80
N ALA A 84 -7.79 29.15 -9.16
CA ALA A 84 -7.13 28.40 -10.24
C ALA A 84 -7.74 28.64 -11.63
N GLY A 85 -8.75 29.49 -11.75
CA GLY A 85 -9.44 29.76 -13.01
C GLY A 85 -10.34 28.62 -13.47
N VAL A 86 -10.62 27.64 -12.62
CA VAL A 86 -11.55 26.54 -12.91
C VAL A 86 -12.97 27.02 -12.61
N LYS A 87 -13.92 26.60 -13.44
CA LYS A 87 -15.35 26.91 -13.24
C LYS A 87 -15.85 26.42 -11.87
N GLU A 88 -16.69 27.20 -11.21
CA GLU A 88 -17.33 26.80 -9.96
C GLU A 88 -18.32 25.65 -10.18
N ILE A 89 -18.42 24.75 -9.23
CA ILE A 89 -19.32 23.62 -9.26
C ILE A 89 -20.64 24.03 -8.63
N HIS A 90 -21.68 24.10 -9.45
CA HIS A 90 -23.04 24.41 -9.02
C HIS A 90 -23.92 23.16 -9.24
N PRO A 91 -24.29 22.42 -8.19
CA PRO A 91 -25.13 21.22 -8.33
C PRO A 91 -26.46 21.47 -9.04
N ASP A 92 -27.01 22.67 -8.92
CA ASP A 92 -28.27 23.07 -9.55
C ASP A 92 -28.16 23.23 -11.07
N GLU A 93 -26.99 23.41 -11.60
CA GLU A 93 -26.72 23.51 -13.05
C GLU A 93 -26.51 22.12 -13.69
N VAL A 94 -26.32 21.08 -12.88
CA VAL A 94 -26.11 19.71 -13.36
C VAL A 94 -27.46 19.05 -13.63
N LEU A 95 -27.87 19.06 -14.91
CA LEU A 95 -29.17 18.55 -15.35
C LEU A 95 -29.37 17.07 -14.98
N GLU A 96 -28.33 16.29 -14.98
CA GLU A 96 -28.29 14.86 -14.67
C GLU A 96 -28.77 14.56 -13.27
N LEU A 97 -28.43 15.40 -12.27
CA LEU A 97 -28.90 15.25 -10.88
C LEU A 97 -30.42 15.40 -10.77
N THR A 98 -31.00 16.28 -11.59
CA THR A 98 -32.46 16.48 -11.66
C THR A 98 -33.16 15.33 -12.39
N LEU A 99 -32.55 14.78 -13.44
CA LEU A 99 -33.11 13.71 -14.25
C LEU A 99 -32.91 12.31 -13.63
N PHE A 100 -31.90 12.12 -12.81
CA PHE A 100 -31.51 10.82 -12.25
C PHE A 100 -32.68 10.05 -11.61
N PRO A 101 -33.52 10.63 -10.71
CA PRO A 101 -34.60 9.90 -10.08
C PRO A 101 -35.63 9.39 -11.09
N PHE A 102 -35.91 10.15 -12.14
CA PHE A 102 -36.85 9.75 -13.20
C PHE A 102 -36.29 8.63 -14.09
N LEU A 103 -35.02 8.73 -14.47
CA LEU A 103 -34.32 7.71 -15.24
C LEU A 103 -34.19 6.41 -14.43
N LEU A 104 -33.87 6.52 -13.14
CA LEU A 104 -33.80 5.37 -12.25
C LEU A 104 -35.18 4.71 -12.09
N ALA A 105 -36.24 5.49 -11.83
CA ALA A 105 -37.59 4.97 -11.70
C ALA A 105 -38.03 4.28 -13.01
N GLY A 106 -37.73 4.86 -14.16
CA GLY A 106 -37.98 4.26 -15.47
C GLY A 106 -37.24 2.94 -15.69
N SER A 107 -35.97 2.87 -15.29
CA SER A 107 -35.16 1.64 -15.40
C SER A 107 -35.67 0.54 -14.47
N VAL A 108 -36.01 0.87 -13.22
CA VAL A 108 -36.62 -0.06 -12.26
C VAL A 108 -37.97 -0.56 -12.79
N ALA A 109 -38.84 0.33 -13.30
CA ALA A 109 -40.11 -0.05 -13.91
C ALA A 109 -39.91 -0.99 -15.10
N LEU A 110 -38.91 -0.73 -15.95
CA LEU A 110 -38.55 -1.59 -17.08
C LEU A 110 -38.08 -2.98 -16.64
N MET A 111 -37.25 -3.07 -15.62
CA MET A 111 -36.79 -4.34 -15.03
C MET A 111 -37.95 -5.16 -14.47
N LEU A 112 -38.85 -4.51 -13.74
CA LEU A 112 -40.07 -5.15 -13.21
C LEU A 112 -41.04 -5.58 -14.33
N ALA A 113 -41.23 -4.74 -15.34
CA ALA A 113 -42.03 -5.08 -16.54
C ALA A 113 -41.44 -6.28 -17.28
N ALA A 114 -40.08 -6.33 -17.43
CA ALA A 114 -39.39 -7.45 -18.06
C ALA A 114 -39.52 -8.76 -17.25
N ALA A 115 -39.61 -8.67 -15.91
CA ALA A 115 -39.88 -9.81 -15.05
C ALA A 115 -41.30 -10.37 -15.23
N VAL A 116 -42.30 -9.49 -15.45
CA VAL A 116 -43.70 -9.88 -15.58
C VAL A 116 -44.04 -10.35 -17.00
N PHE A 117 -43.72 -9.54 -18.02
CA PHE A 117 -44.11 -9.80 -19.40
C PHE A 117 -43.28 -10.87 -20.11
N LYS A 118 -42.10 -11.23 -19.61
CA LYS A 118 -41.22 -12.28 -20.15
C LYS A 118 -40.86 -12.16 -21.63
N ASN A 119 -41.03 -10.98 -22.21
CA ASN A 119 -40.73 -10.69 -23.61
C ASN A 119 -39.20 -10.54 -23.78
N ARG A 120 -38.63 -11.19 -24.76
CA ARG A 120 -37.19 -11.15 -25.07
C ARG A 120 -36.65 -9.74 -25.30
N LEU A 121 -37.38 -8.92 -26.05
CA LEU A 121 -36.99 -7.54 -26.37
C LEU A 121 -36.98 -6.67 -25.11
N VAL A 122 -38.00 -6.80 -24.24
CA VAL A 122 -38.08 -6.06 -22.98
C VAL A 122 -36.97 -6.50 -22.01
N ARG A 123 -36.61 -7.79 -21.98
CA ARG A 123 -35.50 -8.31 -21.19
C ARG A 123 -34.14 -7.75 -21.67
N TRP A 124 -33.93 -7.73 -23.01
CA TRP A 124 -32.72 -7.13 -23.56
C TRP A 124 -32.66 -5.62 -23.28
N ALA A 125 -33.78 -4.90 -23.43
CA ALA A 125 -33.85 -3.48 -23.08
C ALA A 125 -33.52 -3.23 -21.61
N ALA A 126 -34.05 -4.04 -20.69
CA ALA A 126 -33.74 -3.93 -19.25
C ALA A 126 -32.24 -4.17 -18.93
N MET A 127 -31.62 -5.16 -19.58
CA MET A 127 -30.19 -5.39 -19.46
C MET A 127 -29.35 -4.22 -20.01
N LEU A 128 -29.69 -3.71 -21.20
CA LEU A 128 -28.99 -2.57 -21.80
C LEU A 128 -29.12 -1.31 -20.95
N VAL A 129 -30.29 -1.04 -20.38
CA VAL A 129 -30.50 0.11 -19.48
C VAL A 129 -29.72 -0.06 -18.18
N ALA A 130 -29.68 -1.27 -17.60
CA ALA A 130 -28.88 -1.54 -16.41
C ALA A 130 -27.38 -1.24 -16.64
N TRP A 131 -26.82 -1.72 -17.75
CA TRP A 131 -25.43 -1.40 -18.11
C TRP A 131 -25.24 0.06 -18.52
N GLY A 132 -26.27 0.68 -19.14
CA GLY A 132 -26.27 2.10 -19.46
C GLY A 132 -26.11 2.99 -18.22
N PHE A 133 -26.73 2.63 -17.10
CA PHE A 133 -26.53 3.34 -15.83
C PHE A 133 -25.11 3.19 -15.30
N VAL A 134 -24.56 1.98 -15.30
CA VAL A 134 -23.22 1.69 -14.74
C VAL A 134 -22.12 2.40 -15.54
N ILE A 135 -22.16 2.27 -16.85
CA ILE A 135 -21.15 2.84 -17.76
C ILE A 135 -21.43 4.33 -17.99
N GLY A 136 -22.69 4.69 -18.24
CA GLY A 136 -23.11 6.07 -18.52
C GLY A 136 -22.76 7.02 -17.40
N PHE A 137 -22.92 6.61 -16.14
CA PHE A 137 -22.54 7.39 -14.98
C PHE A 137 -21.03 7.75 -14.99
N LEU A 138 -20.15 6.79 -15.29
CA LEU A 138 -18.70 7.06 -15.35
C LEU A 138 -18.33 7.97 -16.53
N VAL A 139 -19.01 7.77 -17.67
CA VAL A 139 -18.80 8.61 -18.86
C VAL A 139 -19.28 10.04 -18.60
N ASP A 140 -20.39 10.20 -17.92
CA ASP A 140 -20.98 11.47 -17.55
C ASP A 140 -20.08 12.25 -16.58
N ILE A 141 -19.65 11.65 -15.47
CA ILE A 141 -18.67 12.28 -14.55
C ILE A 141 -17.37 12.63 -15.29
N GLN A 142 -16.85 11.73 -16.17
CA GLN A 142 -15.64 12.03 -16.93
C GLN A 142 -15.83 13.20 -17.89
N TYR A 143 -17.01 13.36 -18.47
CA TYR A 143 -17.35 14.49 -19.32
C TYR A 143 -17.35 15.81 -18.54
N TRP A 144 -17.96 15.84 -17.35
CA TRP A 144 -17.94 17.00 -16.47
C TRP A 144 -16.52 17.34 -16.00
N LEU A 145 -15.74 16.35 -15.58
CA LEU A 145 -14.33 16.56 -15.19
C LEU A 145 -13.48 17.09 -16.35
N TYR A 146 -13.76 16.63 -17.57
CA TYR A 146 -13.10 17.17 -18.76
C TYR A 146 -13.45 18.66 -18.97
N ASN A 147 -14.73 19.00 -18.89
CA ASN A 147 -15.17 20.38 -19.08
C ASN A 147 -14.59 21.31 -18.01
N TYR A 148 -14.60 20.92 -16.74
CA TYR A 148 -13.99 21.70 -15.66
C TYR A 148 -12.48 21.92 -15.85
N GLY A 149 -11.77 20.99 -16.42
CA GLY A 149 -10.34 21.11 -16.67
C GLY A 149 -9.96 21.80 -17.98
N HIS A 150 -10.91 22.09 -18.88
CA HIS A 150 -10.65 22.73 -20.18
C HIS A 150 -11.37 24.07 -20.37
N ASP A 151 -12.41 24.35 -19.60
CA ASP A 151 -13.09 25.64 -19.58
C ASP A 151 -12.51 26.52 -18.45
N LEU A 152 -11.27 27.02 -18.71
CA LEU A 152 -10.48 27.75 -17.72
C LEU A 152 -10.47 29.25 -18.01
N ASN A 153 -10.49 30.06 -16.97
CA ASN A 153 -10.26 31.50 -17.06
C ASN A 153 -8.76 31.81 -17.12
N GLU A 154 -8.26 32.28 -18.25
CA GLU A 154 -6.86 32.63 -18.48
C GLU A 154 -6.37 33.84 -17.64
N GLU A 155 -7.29 34.65 -17.10
CA GLU A 155 -6.95 35.83 -16.25
C GLU A 155 -6.84 35.44 -14.75
N ALA A 156 -7.00 34.18 -14.39
CA ALA A 156 -6.94 33.74 -12.99
C ALA A 156 -5.52 33.87 -12.40
N PRO A 157 -5.40 34.13 -11.08
CA PRO A 157 -4.10 34.27 -10.41
C PRO A 157 -3.17 33.05 -10.55
N LEU A 158 -3.75 31.86 -10.64
CA LEU A 158 -3.03 30.60 -10.89
C LEU A 158 -3.67 29.92 -12.10
N TYR A 159 -3.03 30.01 -13.26
CA TYR A 159 -3.50 29.33 -14.47
C TYR A 159 -2.73 28.03 -14.70
N PRO A 160 -3.34 26.85 -14.44
CA PRO A 160 -2.64 25.58 -14.56
C PRO A 160 -2.44 25.10 -16.01
N GLY A 161 -3.10 25.74 -16.99
CA GLY A 161 -3.26 25.21 -18.34
C GLY A 161 -4.33 24.08 -18.39
N PRO A 162 -4.82 23.71 -19.59
CA PRO A 162 -5.84 22.67 -19.74
C PRO A 162 -5.36 21.32 -19.17
N PHE A 163 -6.22 20.67 -18.38
CA PHE A 163 -5.96 19.37 -17.78
C PHE A 163 -7.22 18.50 -17.76
N THR A 164 -7.06 17.21 -17.61
CA THR A 164 -8.18 16.26 -17.54
C THR A 164 -8.11 15.44 -16.27
N PRO A 165 -8.90 15.76 -15.23
CA PRO A 165 -9.04 14.89 -14.08
C PRO A 165 -9.63 13.54 -14.49
N LYS A 166 -9.17 12.47 -13.84
CA LYS A 166 -9.67 11.10 -14.09
C LYS A 166 -10.87 10.81 -13.22
N VAL A 167 -11.90 10.21 -13.78
CA VAL A 167 -13.07 9.76 -13.01
C VAL A 167 -12.71 8.65 -12.01
N LEU A 168 -11.66 7.88 -12.28
CA LEU A 168 -11.11 6.84 -11.40
C LEU A 168 -9.59 7.00 -11.31
N GLY A 169 -9.07 7.03 -10.09
CA GLY A 169 -7.65 7.19 -9.81
C GLY A 169 -7.24 8.61 -9.49
N SER A 170 -5.96 8.89 -9.57
CA SER A 170 -5.37 10.15 -9.14
C SER A 170 -4.98 11.05 -10.31
N THR A 171 -5.11 12.37 -10.10
CA THR A 171 -4.67 13.41 -11.04
C THR A 171 -3.96 14.50 -10.26
N GLN A 172 -2.79 14.91 -10.72
CA GLN A 172 -2.05 16.02 -10.15
C GLN A 172 -2.10 17.22 -11.10
N VAL A 173 -2.45 18.37 -10.56
CA VAL A 173 -2.50 19.65 -11.28
C VAL A 173 -1.78 20.71 -10.45
N VAL A 174 -0.63 21.16 -10.91
CA VAL A 174 0.27 22.05 -10.16
C VAL A 174 0.59 21.44 -8.79
N ASN A 175 0.18 22.08 -7.69
CA ASN A 175 0.36 21.62 -6.31
C ASN A 175 -0.88 20.92 -5.72
N PHE A 176 -1.93 20.73 -6.54
CA PHE A 176 -3.16 20.06 -6.13
C PHE A 176 -3.14 18.61 -6.60
N HIS A 177 -3.64 17.73 -5.77
CA HIS A 177 -3.79 16.32 -6.09
C HIS A 177 -5.23 15.89 -5.85
N SER A 178 -5.90 15.36 -6.86
CA SER A 178 -7.27 14.83 -6.74
C SER A 178 -7.28 13.32 -6.84
N GLU A 179 -7.99 12.67 -5.95
CA GLU A 179 -8.25 11.24 -5.95
C GLU A 179 -9.73 10.97 -6.11
N CYS A 180 -10.09 10.21 -7.12
CA CYS A 180 -11.46 9.95 -7.51
C CYS A 180 -11.75 8.46 -7.50
N MET A 181 -12.86 8.06 -6.87
CA MET A 181 -13.27 6.65 -6.78
C MET A 181 -14.79 6.51 -6.87
N VAL A 182 -15.25 5.34 -7.36
CA VAL A 182 -16.66 4.96 -7.24
C VAL A 182 -16.97 4.50 -5.82
N ASP A 183 -18.22 4.72 -5.38
CA ASP A 183 -18.68 4.41 -4.05
C ASP A 183 -19.79 3.33 -4.05
N TRP A 184 -20.30 3.01 -2.88
CA TRP A 184 -21.20 1.87 -2.64
C TRP A 184 -22.42 1.83 -3.54
N GLY A 185 -23.01 2.96 -3.84
CA GLY A 185 -24.18 3.03 -4.76
C GLY A 185 -23.85 2.54 -6.16
N TRP A 186 -22.68 2.91 -6.70
CA TRP A 186 -22.24 2.42 -8.00
C TRP A 186 -21.96 0.91 -7.99
N TRP A 187 -21.34 0.38 -6.92
CA TRP A 187 -21.12 -1.06 -6.78
C TRP A 187 -22.42 -1.86 -6.70
N LEU A 188 -23.47 -1.30 -6.07
CA LEU A 188 -24.80 -1.92 -6.07
C LEU A 188 -25.43 -1.94 -7.48
N MET A 189 -25.32 -0.84 -8.24
CA MET A 189 -25.79 -0.81 -9.64
C MET A 189 -25.04 -1.81 -10.51
N LEU A 190 -23.71 -1.90 -10.39
CA LEU A 190 -22.90 -2.90 -11.08
C LEU A 190 -23.32 -4.33 -10.71
N SER A 191 -23.52 -4.60 -9.43
CA SER A 191 -24.02 -5.90 -8.96
C SER A 191 -25.39 -6.23 -9.54
N GLY A 192 -26.31 -5.27 -9.59
CA GLY A 192 -27.63 -5.41 -10.23
C GLY A 192 -27.52 -5.72 -11.73
N ALA A 193 -26.67 -5.01 -12.46
CA ALA A 193 -26.41 -5.23 -13.89
C ALA A 193 -25.80 -6.63 -14.15
N LEU A 194 -24.89 -7.09 -13.30
CA LEU A 194 -24.34 -8.44 -13.36
C LEU A 194 -25.39 -9.52 -13.04
N ILE A 195 -26.22 -9.31 -12.03
CA ILE A 195 -27.27 -10.26 -11.64
C ILE A 195 -28.33 -10.41 -12.73
N ILE A 196 -28.80 -9.32 -13.33
CA ILE A 196 -29.82 -9.39 -14.39
C ILE A 196 -29.26 -10.06 -15.66
N THR A 197 -27.97 -9.94 -15.96
CA THR A 197 -27.33 -10.53 -17.15
C THR A 197 -26.85 -11.95 -16.91
N LEU A 198 -26.09 -12.19 -15.85
CA LEU A 198 -25.38 -13.45 -15.59
C LEU A 198 -26.04 -14.34 -14.53
N GLY A 199 -26.91 -13.80 -13.69
CA GLY A 199 -27.49 -14.55 -12.56
C GLY A 199 -28.24 -15.80 -13.02
N SER A 200 -29.10 -15.69 -14.02
CA SER A 200 -29.87 -16.84 -14.55
C SER A 200 -28.98 -17.93 -15.18
N PRO A 201 -28.02 -17.63 -16.09
CA PRO A 201 -27.13 -18.64 -16.64
C PRO A 201 -26.20 -19.27 -15.59
N VAL A 202 -25.66 -18.47 -14.67
CA VAL A 202 -24.78 -18.98 -13.61
C VAL A 202 -25.52 -19.94 -12.66
N ILE A 203 -26.72 -19.58 -12.20
CA ILE A 203 -27.51 -20.44 -11.33
C ILE A 203 -27.91 -21.75 -12.03
N ARG A 204 -28.24 -21.71 -13.33
CA ARG A 204 -28.51 -22.92 -14.11
C ARG A 204 -27.29 -23.81 -14.22
N PHE A 205 -26.15 -23.25 -14.56
CA PHE A 205 -24.88 -23.98 -14.64
C PHE A 205 -24.50 -24.64 -13.30
N LEU A 206 -24.60 -23.94 -12.18
CA LEU A 206 -24.34 -24.48 -10.85
C LEU A 206 -25.33 -25.61 -10.50
N ARG A 207 -26.60 -25.46 -10.86
CA ARG A 207 -27.64 -26.48 -10.63
C ARG A 207 -27.39 -27.74 -11.45
N GLU A 208 -26.98 -27.63 -12.70
CA GLU A 208 -26.64 -28.75 -13.58
C GLU A 208 -25.36 -29.46 -13.11
N SER A 209 -24.34 -28.72 -12.71
CA SER A 209 -23.09 -29.28 -12.17
C SER A 209 -23.31 -30.06 -10.87
N TRP A 210 -24.21 -29.60 -10.00
CA TRP A 210 -24.54 -30.28 -8.74
C TRP A 210 -25.50 -31.48 -8.92
N SER A 211 -26.38 -31.45 -9.92
CA SER A 211 -27.23 -32.62 -10.21
C SER A 211 -26.44 -33.84 -10.68
N ASN A 212 -25.28 -33.59 -11.32
CA ASN A 212 -24.37 -34.66 -11.77
C ASN A 212 -23.50 -35.29 -10.67
N THR A 213 -23.46 -34.71 -9.45
CA THR A 213 -22.66 -35.22 -8.32
C THR A 213 -23.45 -36.04 -7.30
N GLY A 214 -24.71 -36.40 -7.57
CA GLY A 214 -25.50 -37.31 -6.74
C GLY A 214 -25.98 -36.77 -5.39
N ALA A 215 -25.70 -35.52 -5.04
CA ALA A 215 -26.11 -34.89 -3.78
C ALA A 215 -27.36 -34.00 -3.99
N ALA A 216 -28.44 -34.64 -4.47
CA ALA A 216 -29.69 -33.92 -4.70
C ALA A 216 -30.52 -33.82 -3.41
N LYS A 217 -30.33 -32.75 -2.63
CA LYS A 217 -31.43 -32.17 -1.83
C LYS A 217 -31.36 -30.64 -2.01
N ALA A 218 -32.47 -30.07 -2.43
CA ALA A 218 -32.67 -28.72 -2.84
C ALA A 218 -31.93 -27.69 -1.96
N VAL A 219 -30.91 -27.03 -2.52
CA VAL A 219 -30.46 -25.76 -1.98
C VAL A 219 -31.47 -24.71 -2.48
N PRO A 220 -32.19 -24.01 -1.59
CA PRO A 220 -33.12 -22.98 -2.00
C PRO A 220 -32.34 -21.89 -2.74
N THR A 221 -32.90 -21.44 -3.88
CA THR A 221 -32.36 -20.32 -4.69
C THR A 221 -32.05 -19.10 -3.82
N ALA A 222 -32.79 -18.91 -2.72
CA ALA A 222 -32.56 -17.93 -1.68
C ALA A 222 -31.19 -18.06 -0.98
N ALA A 223 -30.64 -19.26 -0.80
CA ALA A 223 -29.35 -19.45 -0.14
C ALA A 223 -28.16 -19.03 -1.01
N VAL A 224 -28.25 -19.24 -2.33
CA VAL A 224 -27.24 -18.75 -3.28
C VAL A 224 -27.32 -17.23 -3.42
N MET A 225 -28.51 -16.64 -3.38
CA MET A 225 -28.71 -15.19 -3.37
C MET A 225 -28.25 -14.55 -2.05
N LEU A 226 -28.50 -15.20 -0.91
CA LEU A 226 -27.99 -14.78 0.38
C LEU A 226 -26.46 -14.86 0.45
N PHE A 227 -25.83 -15.84 -0.22
CA PHE A 227 -24.38 -15.95 -0.29
C PHE A 227 -23.77 -14.82 -1.14
N VAL A 228 -24.41 -14.45 -2.28
CA VAL A 228 -23.97 -13.31 -3.11
C VAL A 228 -24.23 -11.97 -2.39
N LEU A 229 -25.34 -11.84 -1.67
CA LEU A 229 -25.62 -10.69 -0.81
C LEU A 229 -24.67 -10.63 0.40
N ALA A 230 -24.36 -11.76 1.03
CA ALA A 230 -23.41 -11.84 2.14
C ALA A 230 -21.99 -11.45 1.70
N PHE A 231 -21.59 -11.78 0.47
CA PHE A 231 -20.29 -11.34 -0.07
C PHE A 231 -20.26 -9.83 -0.37
N ALA A 232 -21.38 -9.22 -0.73
CA ALA A 232 -21.51 -7.78 -0.91
C ALA A 232 -21.54 -7.01 0.43
N PHE A 233 -21.94 -7.67 1.54
CA PHE A 233 -22.03 -7.08 2.88
C PHE A 233 -20.93 -7.55 3.86
N ALA A 234 -20.07 -8.48 3.50
CA ALA A 234 -19.00 -9.02 4.36
C ALA A 234 -17.82 -8.05 4.59
N GLY A 235 -17.94 -6.79 4.22
CA GLY A 235 -16.88 -5.78 4.28
C GLY A 235 -16.86 -4.87 5.49
N ARG A 236 -17.67 -5.10 6.54
CA ARG A 236 -17.51 -4.37 7.82
C ARG A 236 -17.54 -5.35 8.98
N PRO A 237 -16.50 -5.43 9.82
CA PRO A 237 -16.69 -5.88 11.18
C PRO A 237 -17.65 -4.84 11.82
N GLY A 238 -18.83 -5.29 12.18
CA GLY A 238 -19.70 -4.51 13.05
C GLY A 238 -18.97 -4.23 14.36
N PRO A 239 -19.34 -3.18 15.10
CA PRO A 239 -18.78 -2.95 16.40
C PRO A 239 -18.98 -4.24 17.23
N VAL A 240 -17.87 -4.86 17.59
CA VAL A 240 -17.88 -5.95 18.58
C VAL A 240 -18.39 -5.26 19.85
N ALA A 241 -19.61 -5.62 20.28
CA ALA A 241 -20.10 -5.21 21.58
C ALA A 241 -19.02 -5.62 22.59
N ALA A 242 -18.54 -4.64 23.37
CA ALA A 242 -17.65 -4.92 24.48
C ALA A 242 -18.27 -6.03 25.30
N ALA A 243 -17.55 -7.12 25.53
CA ALA A 243 -17.99 -8.14 26.44
C ALA A 243 -18.09 -7.49 27.82
N ASP A 244 -19.32 -7.34 28.33
CA ASP A 244 -19.59 -6.91 29.69
C ASP A 244 -18.84 -7.82 30.66
N GLY A 245 -17.74 -7.32 31.26
CA GLY A 245 -16.95 -8.11 32.21
C GLY A 245 -15.49 -7.69 32.39
N ALA A 246 -14.94 -6.86 31.52
CA ALA A 246 -13.61 -6.29 31.75
C ALA A 246 -13.73 -5.12 32.72
N GLY A 247 -13.01 -5.18 33.86
CA GLY A 247 -12.95 -4.10 34.84
C GLY A 247 -12.34 -2.82 34.24
N ASP A 248 -12.49 -1.71 34.93
CA ASP A 248 -11.83 -0.44 34.58
C ASP A 248 -10.30 -0.60 34.74
N LEU A 249 -9.56 -0.64 33.62
CA LEU A 249 -8.11 -0.83 33.63
C LEU A 249 -7.40 0.33 34.35
N GLN A 250 -7.89 1.57 34.22
CA GLN A 250 -7.30 2.70 34.94
C GLN A 250 -7.46 2.53 36.45
N ALA A 251 -8.64 2.12 36.92
CA ALA A 251 -8.86 1.84 38.33
C ALA A 251 -7.95 0.69 38.84
N MET A 252 -7.69 -0.33 38.03
CA MET A 252 -6.75 -1.41 38.37
C MET A 252 -5.31 -0.88 38.45
N ILE A 253 -4.90 -0.03 37.52
CA ILE A 253 -3.59 0.65 37.53
C ILE A 253 -3.47 1.50 38.80
N ASP A 254 -4.49 2.32 39.10
CA ASP A 254 -4.49 3.23 40.26
C ASP A 254 -4.41 2.47 41.59
N ALA A 255 -5.07 1.32 41.68
CA ALA A 255 -5.07 0.49 42.89
C ALA A 255 -3.79 -0.32 43.07
N ALA A 256 -3.03 -0.58 42.00
CA ALA A 256 -1.82 -1.40 42.06
C ALA A 256 -0.70 -0.68 42.82
N PRO A 257 0.01 -1.35 43.76
CA PRO A 257 1.17 -0.77 44.42
C PRO A 257 2.30 -0.45 43.45
N ALA A 258 3.02 0.66 43.65
CA ALA A 258 4.21 0.97 42.89
C ALA A 258 5.24 -0.18 42.94
N GLY A 259 5.83 -0.51 41.79
CA GLY A 259 6.80 -1.61 41.65
C GLY A 259 6.18 -3.01 41.59
N SER A 260 4.85 -3.14 41.66
CA SER A 260 4.17 -4.43 41.54
C SER A 260 3.94 -4.85 40.10
N THR A 261 3.50 -6.11 39.93
CA THR A 261 3.01 -6.64 38.63
C THR A 261 1.50 -6.67 38.62
N LEU A 262 0.91 -5.93 37.69
CA LEU A 262 -0.51 -5.97 37.37
C LEU A 262 -0.77 -6.97 36.23
N THR A 263 -1.39 -8.09 36.54
CA THR A 263 -1.79 -9.08 35.54
C THR A 263 -3.16 -8.75 34.97
N VAL A 264 -3.20 -8.45 33.67
CA VAL A 264 -4.44 -8.13 32.94
C VAL A 264 -5.00 -9.40 32.32
N GLN A 265 -6.23 -9.78 32.71
CA GLN A 265 -6.91 -10.98 32.22
C GLN A 265 -7.44 -10.79 30.79
N PRO A 266 -7.75 -11.87 30.04
CA PRO A 266 -8.35 -11.77 28.72
C PRO A 266 -9.63 -10.95 28.73
N GLY A 267 -9.78 -10.00 27.82
CA GLY A 267 -10.94 -9.10 27.70
C GLY A 267 -10.60 -7.87 26.87
N THR A 268 -11.58 -7.00 26.68
CA THR A 268 -11.41 -5.70 26.06
C THR A 268 -11.57 -4.61 27.11
N TYR A 269 -10.56 -3.79 27.26
CA TYR A 269 -10.47 -2.71 28.24
C TYR A 269 -10.49 -1.36 27.51
N LEU A 270 -11.08 -0.36 28.15
CA LEU A 270 -11.07 1.01 27.64
C LEU A 270 -9.62 1.55 27.69
N GLY A 271 -9.18 2.15 26.58
CA GLY A 271 -7.92 2.87 26.46
C GLY A 271 -7.98 4.29 27.03
N GLY A 272 -6.93 5.06 26.73
CA GLY A 272 -6.72 6.37 27.36
C GLY A 272 -6.14 6.25 28.78
N VAL A 273 -5.52 5.09 29.07
CA VAL A 273 -4.94 4.81 30.39
C VAL A 273 -3.59 5.52 30.58
N VAL A 274 -3.36 6.02 31.78
CA VAL A 274 -2.11 6.66 32.21
C VAL A 274 -1.43 5.81 33.26
N ILE A 275 -0.14 5.50 33.04
CA ILE A 275 0.70 4.78 34.00
C ILE A 275 1.67 5.81 34.60
N ASP A 276 1.36 6.28 35.80
CA ASP A 276 2.05 7.38 36.50
C ASP A 276 2.96 6.91 37.67
N LYS A 277 3.16 5.59 37.78
CA LYS A 277 4.05 4.96 38.76
C LYS A 277 4.79 3.78 38.17
N PRO A 278 5.97 3.40 38.70
CA PRO A 278 6.67 2.19 38.29
C PRO A 278 5.75 0.98 38.43
N LEU A 279 5.48 0.29 37.32
CA LEU A 279 4.52 -0.83 37.28
C LEU A 279 4.90 -1.79 36.15
N THR A 280 4.78 -3.10 36.38
CA THR A 280 4.76 -4.07 35.32
C THR A 280 3.30 -4.39 34.96
N VAL A 281 2.89 -4.05 33.72
CA VAL A 281 1.56 -4.41 33.20
C VAL A 281 1.74 -5.57 32.24
N GLU A 282 1.22 -6.74 32.62
CA GLU A 282 1.37 -7.99 31.88
C GLU A 282 0.04 -8.57 31.46
N GLY A 283 -0.18 -8.73 30.15
CA GLY A 283 -1.37 -9.32 29.57
C GLY A 283 -1.28 -10.84 29.53
N VAL A 284 -2.32 -11.54 29.97
CA VAL A 284 -2.49 -12.98 29.80
C VAL A 284 -3.51 -13.23 28.70
N GLY A 285 -3.15 -14.03 27.68
CA GLY A 285 -4.07 -14.35 26.58
C GLY A 285 -4.42 -13.15 25.68
N TRP A 286 -3.54 -12.16 25.60
CA TRP A 286 -3.65 -11.00 24.71
C TRP A 286 -4.87 -10.12 24.97
N PRO A 287 -5.07 -9.57 26.19
CA PRO A 287 -6.12 -8.61 26.46
C PRO A 287 -5.98 -7.38 25.54
N VAL A 288 -7.11 -6.84 25.13
CA VAL A 288 -7.19 -5.71 24.20
C VAL A 288 -7.39 -4.42 24.98
N ILE A 289 -6.55 -3.42 24.77
CA ILE A 289 -6.74 -2.04 25.23
C ILE A 289 -7.18 -1.24 24.00
N ASP A 290 -8.41 -0.74 24.00
CA ASP A 290 -9.03 -0.05 22.86
C ASP A 290 -9.29 1.42 23.18
N GLY A 291 -8.58 2.32 22.48
CA GLY A 291 -8.73 3.78 22.64
C GLY A 291 -10.01 4.36 22.06
N GLN A 292 -10.83 3.55 21.39
CA GLN A 292 -12.11 3.96 20.78
C GLN A 292 -11.97 5.20 19.88
N LEU A 293 -10.86 5.30 19.16
CA LEU A 293 -10.49 6.40 18.26
C LEU A 293 -10.29 7.76 18.96
N HIS A 294 -9.88 7.76 20.23
CA HIS A 294 -9.63 8.97 20.99
C HIS A 294 -8.20 8.98 21.57
N GLY A 295 -7.43 10.03 21.32
CA GLY A 295 -6.13 10.31 21.94
C GLY A 295 -5.13 9.14 21.91
N ASP A 296 -4.21 9.15 22.86
CA ASP A 296 -3.29 8.04 23.12
C ASP A 296 -4.00 6.88 23.79
N VAL A 297 -3.64 5.64 23.41
CA VAL A 297 -4.28 4.46 24.01
C VAL A 297 -3.66 4.14 25.39
N VAL A 298 -2.31 4.18 25.45
CA VAL A 298 -1.55 4.02 26.70
C VAL A 298 -0.53 5.13 26.78
N LYS A 299 -0.50 5.85 27.90
CA LYS A 299 0.48 6.89 28.20
C LYS A 299 1.33 6.52 29.42
N ILE A 300 2.64 6.51 29.27
CA ILE A 300 3.60 6.21 30.33
C ILE A 300 4.27 7.50 30.77
N THR A 301 4.08 7.88 32.03
CA THR A 301 4.63 9.10 32.64
C THR A 301 5.52 8.82 33.86
N ALA A 302 5.71 7.55 34.21
CA ALA A 302 6.61 7.14 35.30
C ALA A 302 7.78 6.31 34.77
N GLU A 303 8.92 6.44 35.44
CA GLU A 303 10.13 5.67 35.13
C GLU A 303 9.99 4.18 35.47
N GLY A 304 10.68 3.32 34.70
CA GLY A 304 10.79 1.89 35.02
C GLY A 304 9.51 1.09 34.77
N VAL A 305 8.61 1.57 33.93
CA VAL A 305 7.39 0.85 33.55
C VAL A 305 7.73 -0.27 32.57
N THR A 306 7.15 -1.45 32.81
CA THR A 306 7.16 -2.58 31.88
C THR A 306 5.76 -2.82 31.31
N LEU A 307 5.64 -2.92 29.98
CA LEU A 307 4.38 -3.19 29.28
C LEU A 307 4.57 -4.36 28.32
N ARG A 308 3.84 -5.47 28.56
CA ARG A 308 4.01 -6.70 27.73
C ARG A 308 2.74 -7.53 27.56
N GLY A 309 2.68 -8.29 26.45
CA GLY A 309 1.63 -9.27 26.21
C GLY A 309 0.24 -8.70 25.89
N LEU A 310 0.16 -7.48 25.41
CA LEU A 310 -1.08 -6.73 25.20
C LEU A 310 -1.35 -6.52 23.71
N VAL A 311 -2.64 -6.39 23.36
CA VAL A 311 -3.09 -5.82 22.10
C VAL A 311 -3.52 -4.37 22.37
N ILE A 312 -2.91 -3.42 21.68
CA ILE A 312 -3.16 -1.99 21.85
C ILE A 312 -3.66 -1.44 20.52
N GLN A 313 -4.88 -0.89 20.51
CA GLN A 313 -5.54 -0.48 19.27
C GLN A 313 -6.44 0.74 19.43
N GLY A 314 -6.86 1.33 18.27
CA GLY A 314 -7.90 2.35 18.25
C GLY A 314 -7.47 3.69 18.81
N SER A 315 -6.24 4.19 18.53
CA SER A 315 -5.84 5.56 18.88
C SER A 315 -6.66 6.59 18.11
N GLY A 316 -6.60 7.87 18.53
CA GLY A 316 -7.16 9.00 17.79
C GLY A 316 -6.74 8.99 16.30
N ARG A 317 -7.46 9.77 15.49
CA ARG A 317 -7.22 9.83 14.03
C ARG A 317 -6.75 11.21 13.56
N GLU A 318 -6.70 12.17 14.43
CA GLU A 318 -6.31 13.54 14.11
C GLU A 318 -4.77 13.66 14.06
N VAL A 319 -4.23 13.83 12.86
CA VAL A 319 -2.77 13.80 12.60
C VAL A 319 -2.04 14.92 13.35
N SER A 320 -2.68 16.08 13.53
CA SER A 320 -2.09 17.23 14.23
C SER A 320 -1.79 16.97 15.71
N ASN A 321 -2.48 16.01 16.32
CA ASN A 321 -2.30 15.65 17.74
C ASN A 321 -1.36 14.46 17.95
N GLU A 322 -0.89 13.82 16.88
CA GLU A 322 0.01 12.67 16.87
C GLU A 322 -0.37 11.55 17.84
N PRO A 323 -1.68 11.14 17.89
CA PRO A 323 -2.12 10.18 18.89
C PRO A 323 -1.48 8.81 18.69
N SER A 324 -0.91 8.29 19.77
CA SER A 324 -0.09 7.09 19.76
C SER A 324 -0.82 5.88 20.37
N GLY A 325 -0.45 4.67 19.91
CA GLY A 325 -0.80 3.46 20.62
C GLY A 325 -0.16 3.44 22.00
N ILE A 326 1.14 3.74 22.06
CA ILE A 326 1.89 3.88 23.30
C ILE A 326 2.72 5.17 23.24
N LEU A 327 2.43 6.12 24.13
CA LEU A 327 3.21 7.33 24.32
C LEU A 327 4.06 7.23 25.60
N VAL A 328 5.39 7.34 25.46
CA VAL A 328 6.34 7.25 26.57
C VAL A 328 6.99 8.60 26.80
N ARG A 329 6.86 9.15 28.01
CA ARG A 329 7.44 10.42 28.45
C ARG A 329 8.25 10.31 29.73
N ALA A 330 8.65 9.10 30.12
CA ALA A 330 9.49 8.87 31.29
C ALA A 330 10.48 7.75 31.00
N SER A 331 11.69 7.89 31.46
CA SER A 331 12.83 7.04 31.12
C SER A 331 12.74 5.60 31.65
N ASN A 332 13.59 4.73 31.10
CA ASN A 332 13.76 3.34 31.54
C ASN A 332 12.51 2.45 31.34
N ALA A 333 11.70 2.71 30.31
CA ALA A 333 10.57 1.86 29.98
C ALA A 333 11.01 0.61 29.21
N LEU A 334 10.39 -0.54 29.54
CA LEU A 334 10.48 -1.79 28.79
C LEU A 334 9.14 -2.08 28.11
N ILE A 335 9.13 -2.03 26.77
CA ILE A 335 7.95 -2.32 25.95
C ILE A 335 8.25 -3.56 25.11
N GLU A 336 7.70 -4.71 25.52
CA GLU A 336 8.08 -5.97 24.90
C GLU A 336 6.90 -6.86 24.54
N ASN A 337 6.99 -7.54 23.40
CA ASN A 337 6.00 -8.55 23.01
C ASN A 337 4.55 -8.04 23.01
N ASN A 338 4.29 -6.83 22.51
CA ASN A 338 2.96 -6.28 22.34
C ASN A 338 2.54 -6.32 20.85
N ARG A 339 1.23 -6.25 20.61
CA ARG A 339 0.62 -6.06 19.29
C ARG A 339 -0.06 -4.69 19.24
N VAL A 340 0.61 -3.74 18.59
CA VAL A 340 0.11 -2.38 18.40
C VAL A 340 -0.44 -2.30 16.98
N ARG A 341 -1.74 -2.11 16.86
CA ARG A 341 -2.43 -2.13 15.56
C ARG A 341 -3.58 -1.14 15.50
N ASP A 342 -3.96 -0.75 14.30
CA ASP A 342 -5.03 0.22 14.09
C ASP A 342 -4.85 1.47 14.96
N VAL A 343 -3.62 2.02 14.95
CA VAL A 343 -3.21 3.22 15.66
C VAL A 343 -2.60 4.20 14.67
N LEU A 344 -2.72 5.50 14.90
CA LEU A 344 -2.13 6.49 14.00
C LEU A 344 -0.60 6.47 14.13
N TYR A 345 -0.06 6.76 15.32
CA TYR A 345 1.34 6.51 15.68
C TYR A 345 1.42 5.23 16.50
N GLY A 346 2.46 4.41 16.27
CA GLY A 346 2.59 3.14 16.97
C GLY A 346 3.09 3.32 18.39
N ILE A 347 4.41 3.36 18.58
CA ILE A 347 5.10 3.62 19.85
C ILE A 347 5.91 4.89 19.70
N THR A 348 5.63 5.89 20.51
CA THR A 348 6.34 7.17 20.55
C THR A 348 7.14 7.29 21.83
N LEU A 349 8.47 7.45 21.70
CA LEU A 349 9.39 7.78 22.79
C LEU A 349 9.69 9.28 22.69
N GLN A 350 9.29 10.03 23.68
CA GLN A 350 9.39 11.49 23.65
C GLN A 350 10.07 12.04 24.89
N GLU A 351 11.16 12.81 24.68
CA GLU A 351 11.87 13.55 25.73
C GLU A 351 12.23 12.67 26.96
N SER A 352 12.60 11.42 26.70
CA SER A 352 12.91 10.42 27.73
C SER A 352 13.88 9.38 27.19
N ASP A 353 14.72 8.77 28.01
CA ASP A 353 15.89 8.01 27.61
C ASP A 353 15.89 6.56 28.14
N ASN A 354 16.83 5.74 27.62
CA ASN A 354 17.16 4.40 28.11
C ASN A 354 15.97 3.41 28.00
N HIS A 355 15.24 3.43 26.92
CA HIS A 355 14.13 2.50 26.67
C HIS A 355 14.60 1.22 25.98
N VAL A 356 13.87 0.13 26.26
CA VAL A 356 13.96 -1.11 25.49
C VAL A 356 12.61 -1.37 24.83
N VAL A 357 12.59 -1.40 23.50
CA VAL A 357 11.39 -1.71 22.68
C VAL A 357 11.73 -2.94 21.86
N ARG A 358 11.19 -4.11 22.25
CA ARG A 358 11.57 -5.38 21.59
C ARG A 358 10.41 -6.34 21.34
N GLY A 359 10.52 -7.09 20.25
CA GLY A 359 9.59 -8.17 19.96
C GLY A 359 8.14 -7.71 19.69
N ASN A 360 7.91 -6.42 19.46
CA ASN A 360 6.59 -5.89 19.21
C ASN A 360 6.18 -6.05 17.74
N GLN A 361 4.89 -6.25 17.49
CA GLN A 361 4.27 -6.18 16.17
C GLN A 361 3.54 -4.84 16.07
N ILE A 362 3.95 -4.00 15.12
CA ILE A 362 3.45 -2.62 15.03
C ILE A 362 2.88 -2.37 13.63
N GLU A 363 1.63 -1.95 13.61
CA GLU A 363 0.89 -1.66 12.38
C GLU A 363 0.00 -0.43 12.58
N SER A 364 0.06 0.53 11.65
CA SER A 364 -0.77 1.72 11.69
C SER A 364 -2.16 1.48 11.07
N VAL A 365 -2.93 2.55 10.87
CA VAL A 365 -4.28 2.54 10.29
C VAL A 365 -4.22 2.13 8.83
N ARG A 366 -4.83 1.01 8.47
CA ARG A 366 -4.81 0.50 7.09
C ARG A 366 -5.64 1.33 6.12
N GLU A 367 -6.74 1.90 6.58
CA GLU A 367 -7.68 2.67 5.77
C GLU A 367 -7.10 4.00 5.30
N PHE A 368 -6.06 4.51 5.97
CA PHE A 368 -5.42 5.77 5.57
C PHE A 368 -4.40 5.54 4.46
N LEU A 369 -4.28 6.51 3.57
CA LEU A 369 -3.18 6.58 2.63
C LEU A 369 -1.84 6.67 3.39
N PRO A 370 -0.73 6.14 2.83
CA PRO A 370 0.57 6.15 3.52
C PRO A 370 0.99 7.52 4.05
N GLU A 371 0.68 8.60 3.32
CA GLU A 371 1.03 9.98 3.68
C GLU A 371 0.28 10.51 4.91
N ARG A 372 -0.91 9.97 5.17
CA ARG A 372 -1.77 10.35 6.31
C ARG A 372 -1.59 9.46 7.54
N ARG A 373 -0.77 8.42 7.44
CA ARG A 373 -0.41 7.58 8.59
C ARG A 373 0.66 8.27 9.42
N GLY A 374 0.75 7.91 10.69
CA GLY A 374 1.87 8.28 11.55
C GLY A 374 3.03 7.29 11.44
N HIS A 375 4.06 7.50 12.22
CA HIS A 375 5.24 6.64 12.29
C HIS A 375 4.98 5.43 13.20
N ALA A 376 5.57 4.27 12.87
CA ALA A 376 5.38 3.07 13.70
C ALA A 376 6.19 3.12 15.00
N LEU A 377 7.50 3.37 14.89
CA LEU A 377 8.38 3.71 16.02
C LEU A 377 8.88 5.14 15.81
N TYR A 378 8.56 6.02 16.74
CA TYR A 378 8.95 7.42 16.69
C TYR A 378 9.77 7.80 17.89
N LEU A 379 11.01 8.24 17.65
CA LEU A 379 11.97 8.72 18.64
C LEU A 379 12.13 10.23 18.47
N TYR A 380 11.80 10.98 19.53
CA TYR A 380 11.87 12.44 19.52
C TYR A 380 12.58 12.97 20.77
N TYR A 381 13.74 13.60 20.60
CA TYR A 381 14.62 14.05 21.67
C TYR A 381 14.88 12.97 22.73
N THR A 382 15.33 11.78 22.29
CA THR A 382 15.58 10.63 23.16
C THR A 382 16.87 9.94 22.77
N LYS A 383 17.53 9.30 23.74
CA LYS A 383 18.82 8.63 23.53
C LYS A 383 18.99 7.37 24.34
N HIS A 384 20.04 6.59 23.97
CA HIS A 384 20.39 5.34 24.63
C HIS A 384 19.25 4.30 24.63
N ASN A 385 18.48 4.26 23.55
CA ASN A 385 17.40 3.29 23.40
C ASN A 385 17.88 2.06 22.64
N LEU A 386 17.30 0.90 22.99
CA LEU A 386 17.46 -0.34 22.26
C LEU A 386 16.12 -0.71 21.59
N LEU A 387 16.13 -0.74 20.25
CA LEU A 387 15.00 -1.16 19.43
C LEU A 387 15.35 -2.48 18.74
N GLU A 388 14.81 -3.61 19.21
CA GLU A 388 15.23 -4.90 18.67
C GLU A 388 14.08 -5.88 18.40
N ASP A 389 14.28 -6.71 17.36
CA ASP A 389 13.39 -7.81 17.03
C ASP A 389 11.92 -7.40 16.81
N ASN A 390 11.65 -6.12 16.46
CA ASN A 390 10.30 -5.64 16.15
C ASN A 390 9.92 -5.95 14.69
N VAL A 391 8.64 -6.24 14.47
CA VAL A 391 8.05 -6.42 13.14
C VAL A 391 7.12 -5.24 12.86
N ILE A 392 7.44 -4.47 11.85
CA ILE A 392 6.80 -3.18 11.55
C ILE A 392 6.26 -3.21 10.14
N SER A 393 5.00 -2.80 9.97
CA SER A 393 4.39 -2.69 8.66
C SER A 393 3.30 -1.63 8.62
N ASN A 394 2.95 -1.22 7.39
CA ASN A 394 1.75 -0.45 7.12
C ASN A 394 1.64 0.87 7.91
N ALA A 395 2.75 1.61 8.06
CA ALA A 395 2.79 2.96 8.63
C ALA A 395 3.29 3.98 7.58
N LYS A 396 3.47 5.24 7.95
CA LYS A 396 4.12 6.23 7.10
C LYS A 396 5.62 5.92 7.02
N ASP A 397 6.32 6.02 8.14
CA ASP A 397 7.71 5.61 8.27
C ASP A 397 7.81 4.53 9.36
N GLY A 398 8.71 3.58 9.17
CA GLY A 398 8.87 2.45 10.08
C GLY A 398 9.51 2.87 11.38
N ILE A 399 10.78 3.24 11.32
CA ILE A 399 11.54 3.74 12.47
C ILE A 399 11.98 5.17 12.13
N TYR A 400 11.37 6.16 12.78
CA TYR A 400 11.70 7.56 12.62
C TYR A 400 12.48 8.06 13.83
N ILE A 401 13.73 8.44 13.62
CA ILE A 401 14.63 8.96 14.64
C ILE A 401 14.88 10.44 14.35
N ASN A 402 14.38 11.32 15.22
CA ASN A 402 14.41 12.76 15.06
C ASN A 402 15.01 13.43 16.30
N PHE A 403 16.05 14.24 16.11
CA PHE A 403 16.84 14.86 17.20
C PHE A 403 17.24 13.87 18.31
N SER A 404 17.56 12.64 17.92
CA SER A 404 17.77 11.53 18.85
C SER A 404 19.07 10.81 18.51
N GLU A 405 19.87 10.51 19.53
CA GLU A 405 21.24 10.05 19.36
C GLU A 405 21.59 8.84 20.26
N HIS A 406 22.68 8.14 19.94
CA HIS A 406 23.15 6.98 20.71
C HIS A 406 22.11 5.85 20.83
N ASN A 407 21.31 5.61 19.80
CA ASN A 407 20.32 4.53 19.79
C ASN A 407 20.86 3.32 19.04
N ASP A 408 20.53 2.15 19.53
CA ASP A 408 20.82 0.85 18.93
C ASP A 408 19.55 0.26 18.31
N VAL A 409 19.61 -0.06 17.01
CA VAL A 409 18.48 -0.60 16.24
C VAL A 409 18.90 -1.93 15.61
N PHE A 410 18.43 -3.04 16.18
CA PHE A 410 18.95 -4.37 15.87
C PHE A 410 17.85 -5.34 15.44
N ARG A 411 18.05 -6.10 14.35
CA ARG A 411 17.22 -7.22 13.92
C ARG A 411 15.73 -6.91 13.74
N ASN A 412 15.39 -5.66 13.42
CA ASN A 412 14.01 -5.31 13.10
C ASN A 412 13.68 -5.67 11.66
N THR A 413 12.42 -6.06 11.40
CA THR A 413 11.88 -6.31 10.07
C THR A 413 10.83 -5.24 9.75
N VAL A 414 11.04 -4.49 8.66
CA VAL A 414 10.31 -3.26 8.35
C VAL A 414 9.85 -3.29 6.89
N THR A 415 8.52 -3.35 6.66
CA THR A 415 7.95 -3.58 5.33
C THR A 415 6.71 -2.73 5.04
N ASP A 416 6.42 -2.48 3.76
CA ASP A 416 5.19 -1.81 3.28
C ASP A 416 5.01 -0.37 3.79
N LEU A 417 6.06 0.46 3.70
CA LEU A 417 6.13 1.81 4.25
C LEU A 417 6.61 2.82 3.22
N ARG A 418 6.50 4.11 3.55
CA ARG A 418 7.15 5.17 2.77
C ARG A 418 8.67 5.09 2.93
N TYR A 419 9.16 5.19 4.16
CA TYR A 419 10.56 4.96 4.53
C TYR A 419 10.64 3.85 5.57
N GLY A 420 11.46 2.83 5.31
CA GLY A 420 11.72 1.80 6.32
C GLY A 420 12.41 2.40 7.55
N ILE A 421 13.50 3.14 7.33
CA ILE A 421 14.18 3.96 8.35
C ILE A 421 14.22 5.41 7.89
N HIS A 422 14.00 6.36 8.82
CA HIS A 422 14.09 7.79 8.56
C HIS A 422 14.87 8.47 9.69
N PHE A 423 15.99 9.12 9.34
CA PHE A 423 16.79 9.91 10.26
C PHE A 423 16.68 11.39 9.92
N MET A 424 16.54 12.21 10.95
CA MET A 424 16.62 13.66 10.83
C MET A 424 17.32 14.24 12.07
N TYR A 425 18.50 14.81 11.87
CA TYR A 425 19.37 15.27 12.96
C TYR A 425 19.61 14.18 14.02
N ALA A 426 19.85 12.94 13.54
CA ALA A 426 19.94 11.74 14.36
C ALA A 426 21.38 11.21 14.34
N ASN A 427 22.17 11.59 15.32
CA ASN A 427 23.60 11.32 15.35
C ASN A 427 23.94 10.08 16.18
N GLN A 428 25.12 9.48 15.93
CA GLN A 428 25.73 8.43 16.76
C GLN A 428 24.81 7.20 16.96
N ASN A 429 24.00 6.88 15.94
CA ASN A 429 23.09 5.73 15.97
C ASN A 429 23.71 4.53 15.27
N ARG A 430 23.38 3.32 15.73
CA ARG A 430 23.86 2.05 15.18
C ARG A 430 22.70 1.19 14.67
N MET A 431 22.87 0.68 13.47
CA MET A 431 21.88 -0.15 12.77
C MET A 431 22.52 -1.49 12.42
N ILE A 432 22.08 -2.60 13.04
CA ILE A 432 22.71 -3.91 12.85
C ILE A 432 21.65 -4.98 12.54
N ASP A 433 21.90 -5.74 11.47
CA ASP A 433 21.10 -6.91 11.04
C ASP A 433 19.60 -6.63 10.85
N ASN A 434 19.21 -5.39 10.47
CA ASN A 434 17.82 -5.06 10.17
C ASN A 434 17.48 -5.39 8.71
N VAL A 435 16.18 -5.63 8.46
CA VAL A 435 15.63 -5.89 7.12
C VAL A 435 14.63 -4.79 6.75
N PHE A 436 14.94 -4.02 5.71
CA PHE A 436 14.09 -2.96 5.14
C PHE A 436 13.71 -3.32 3.71
N ARG A 437 12.55 -3.94 3.54
CA ARG A 437 12.14 -4.44 2.23
C ARG A 437 10.73 -4.03 1.84
N ASP A 438 10.46 -4.02 0.54
CA ASP A 438 9.14 -3.75 -0.03
C ASP A 438 8.58 -2.36 0.39
N ASN A 439 9.46 -1.39 0.69
CA ASN A 439 9.10 -0.02 1.01
C ASN A 439 9.14 0.87 -0.24
N LEU A 440 8.55 2.06 -0.19
CA LEU A 440 8.77 3.05 -1.26
C LEU A 440 10.25 3.44 -1.33
N THR A 441 10.90 3.55 -0.18
CA THR A 441 12.35 3.74 0.01
C THR A 441 12.78 2.95 1.25
N GLY A 442 13.83 2.17 1.15
CA GLY A 442 14.32 1.39 2.29
C GLY A 442 14.76 2.27 3.46
N GLY A 443 15.42 3.39 3.17
CA GLY A 443 15.76 4.37 4.19
C GLY A 443 16.17 5.73 3.67
N SER A 444 16.05 6.74 4.53
CA SER A 444 16.47 8.12 4.28
C SER A 444 17.19 8.68 5.49
N LEU A 445 18.46 9.02 5.33
CA LEU A 445 19.32 9.62 6.34
C LEU A 445 19.54 11.08 5.98
N MET A 446 19.08 12.00 6.84
CA MET A 446 19.16 13.43 6.57
C MET A 446 19.81 14.17 7.74
N TYR A 447 20.75 15.06 7.42
CA TYR A 447 21.37 16.00 8.39
C TYR A 447 21.92 15.29 9.65
N SER A 448 22.50 14.11 9.48
CA SER A 448 22.92 13.24 10.57
C SER A 448 24.38 12.83 10.41
N ASN A 449 25.06 12.55 11.53
CA ASN A 449 26.47 12.20 11.50
C ASN A 449 26.83 11.07 12.49
N ASP A 450 28.05 10.53 12.32
CA ASP A 450 28.61 9.46 13.15
C ASP A 450 27.71 8.21 13.19
N LEU A 451 27.34 7.70 12.00
CA LEU A 451 26.41 6.59 11.86
C LEU A 451 27.13 5.29 11.51
N TYR A 452 26.68 4.19 12.11
CA TYR A 452 27.21 2.85 11.86
C TYR A 452 26.13 1.87 11.40
N PHE A 453 26.33 1.26 10.23
CA PHE A 453 25.41 0.29 9.64
C PHE A 453 26.14 -1.02 9.33
N GLU A 454 25.70 -2.13 9.90
CA GLU A 454 26.32 -3.43 9.67
C GLU A 454 25.28 -4.52 9.41
N GLY A 455 25.50 -5.32 8.38
CA GLY A 455 24.69 -6.51 8.12
C GLY A 455 23.24 -6.25 7.69
N ASN A 456 22.83 -5.00 7.51
CA ASN A 456 21.46 -4.68 7.15
C ASN A 456 21.13 -5.06 5.70
N GLU A 457 19.86 -5.42 5.46
CA GLU A 457 19.29 -5.67 4.14
C GLU A 457 18.35 -4.54 3.73
N PHE A 458 18.59 -3.96 2.55
CA PHE A 458 17.72 -2.99 1.90
C PHE A 458 17.32 -3.56 0.54
N SER A 459 16.10 -4.10 0.44
CA SER A 459 15.72 -4.86 -0.76
C SER A 459 14.31 -4.59 -1.26
N HIS A 460 14.10 -4.80 -2.58
CA HIS A 460 12.80 -4.71 -3.24
C HIS A 460 12.10 -3.35 -3.11
N ASN A 461 12.84 -2.27 -2.85
CA ASN A 461 12.32 -0.92 -2.79
C ASN A 461 12.22 -0.36 -4.22
N MET A 462 11.07 -0.53 -4.87
CA MET A 462 10.90 -0.37 -6.32
C MET A 462 9.94 0.76 -6.72
N SER A 463 9.72 1.74 -5.85
CA SER A 463 8.88 2.90 -6.18
C SER A 463 9.36 3.62 -7.44
N LYS A 464 8.45 4.03 -8.30
CA LYS A 464 8.76 4.79 -9.52
C LYS A 464 9.32 6.19 -9.24
N ALA A 465 8.89 6.80 -8.15
CA ALA A 465 9.30 8.16 -7.77
C ALA A 465 10.64 8.17 -7.02
N SER A 466 10.84 7.23 -6.10
CA SER A 466 12.04 7.09 -5.27
C SER A 466 12.71 5.74 -5.48
N GLY A 467 12.30 4.69 -4.81
CA GLY A 467 12.81 3.32 -5.00
C GLY A 467 14.28 3.17 -4.61
N TYR A 468 14.74 3.96 -3.63
CA TYR A 468 16.10 3.87 -3.11
C TYR A 468 16.21 2.75 -2.07
N GLY A 469 17.29 1.99 -2.11
CA GLY A 469 17.66 1.14 -0.97
C GLY A 469 17.94 2.03 0.23
N LEU A 470 18.87 2.99 0.07
CA LEU A 470 19.17 3.99 1.10
C LEU A 470 19.55 5.32 0.46
N LEU A 471 18.97 6.42 0.98
CA LEU A 471 19.29 7.79 0.60
C LEU A 471 20.07 8.47 1.72
N PHE A 472 21.19 9.08 1.35
CA PHE A 472 22.01 9.96 2.19
C PHE A 472 21.83 11.40 1.71
N LYS A 473 21.45 12.28 2.61
CA LYS A 473 21.33 13.70 2.31
C LYS A 473 22.01 14.52 3.40
N ASP A 474 23.10 15.22 3.01
CA ASP A 474 23.87 16.09 3.90
C ASP A 474 24.26 15.38 5.21
N VAL A 475 24.91 14.21 5.09
CA VAL A 475 25.35 13.38 6.23
C VAL A 475 26.88 13.26 6.24
N ASP A 476 27.45 13.05 7.44
CA ASP A 476 28.89 12.95 7.67
C ASP A 476 29.24 11.72 8.50
N ASN A 477 30.48 11.22 8.35
CA ASN A 477 31.08 10.17 9.16
C ASN A 477 30.21 8.90 9.23
N VAL A 478 29.89 8.33 8.07
CA VAL A 478 29.07 7.12 7.99
C VAL A 478 29.94 5.93 7.66
N GLU A 479 29.79 4.87 8.43
CA GLU A 479 30.38 3.56 8.15
C GLU A 479 29.31 2.53 7.79
N MET A 480 29.47 1.92 6.62
CA MET A 480 28.56 0.90 6.08
C MET A 480 29.35 -0.37 5.86
N VAL A 481 29.13 -1.40 6.68
CA VAL A 481 29.93 -2.63 6.67
C VAL A 481 29.01 -3.84 6.46
N ARG A 482 29.31 -4.68 5.46
CA ARG A 482 28.58 -5.93 5.20
C ARG A 482 27.07 -5.80 5.03
N ASN A 483 26.57 -4.65 4.58
CA ASN A 483 25.15 -4.49 4.23
C ASN A 483 24.86 -5.05 2.83
N SER A 484 23.57 -5.29 2.55
CA SER A 484 23.07 -5.77 1.25
C SER A 484 22.04 -4.80 0.69
N PHE A 485 22.29 -4.31 -0.54
CA PHE A 485 21.40 -3.40 -1.29
C PHE A 485 21.04 -4.06 -2.60
N HIS A 486 19.88 -4.70 -2.68
CA HIS A 486 19.55 -5.48 -3.88
C HIS A 486 18.09 -5.39 -4.30
N HIS A 487 17.85 -5.57 -5.61
CA HIS A 487 16.51 -5.50 -6.19
C HIS A 487 15.80 -4.17 -5.91
N ASN A 488 16.54 -3.07 -5.80
CA ASN A 488 15.99 -1.73 -5.69
C ASN A 488 16.03 -1.02 -7.06
N ARG A 489 15.28 0.06 -7.21
CA ARG A 489 15.45 0.93 -8.37
C ARG A 489 16.83 1.59 -8.35
N VAL A 490 17.25 2.11 -7.19
CA VAL A 490 18.62 2.59 -6.94
C VAL A 490 19.11 1.96 -5.64
N GLY A 491 20.27 1.32 -5.66
CA GLY A 491 20.84 0.70 -4.46
C GLY A 491 21.13 1.73 -3.38
N LEU A 492 21.96 2.71 -3.72
CA LEU A 492 22.37 3.81 -2.84
C LEU A 492 22.28 5.15 -3.57
N THR A 493 21.84 6.17 -2.86
CA THR A 493 21.84 7.56 -3.36
C THR A 493 22.58 8.44 -2.36
N LEU A 494 23.63 9.15 -2.81
CA LEU A 494 24.42 10.10 -2.01
C LEU A 494 24.17 11.52 -2.56
N GLU A 495 23.54 12.35 -1.77
CA GLU A 495 23.27 13.76 -2.08
C GLU A 495 23.99 14.64 -1.05
N GLY A 496 25.08 15.31 -1.46
CA GLY A 496 25.90 16.11 -0.54
C GLY A 496 26.44 15.28 0.63
N ALA A 497 26.82 14.04 0.39
CA ALA A 497 27.31 13.14 1.43
C ALA A 497 28.67 12.54 1.04
N PRO A 498 29.75 12.76 1.83
CA PRO A 498 29.81 13.61 3.05
C PRO A 498 29.54 15.09 2.72
N PHE A 499 28.96 15.81 3.70
CA PHE A 499 28.61 17.23 3.57
C PHE A 499 29.76 18.16 3.98
N THR A 500 30.41 17.88 5.11
CA THR A 500 31.49 18.69 5.65
C THR A 500 32.84 18.32 5.00
N PRO A 501 33.65 19.27 4.56
CA PRO A 501 34.99 18.99 4.05
C PRO A 501 35.85 18.23 5.07
N GLY A 502 36.39 17.06 4.65
CA GLY A 502 37.19 16.18 5.49
C GLY A 502 36.41 15.12 6.24
N ALA A 503 35.09 15.16 6.26
CA ALA A 503 34.25 14.06 6.66
C ALA A 503 34.25 12.93 5.63
N TYR A 504 33.70 11.77 5.98
CA TYR A 504 33.70 10.61 5.12
C TYR A 504 32.35 9.89 5.09
N VAL A 505 32.10 9.18 4.00
CA VAL A 505 31.11 8.10 3.88
C VAL A 505 31.87 6.88 3.39
N ARG A 506 32.01 5.86 4.23
CA ARG A 506 32.81 4.66 3.93
C ARG A 506 31.93 3.44 3.75
N LEU A 507 32.08 2.77 2.62
CA LEU A 507 31.36 1.55 2.29
C LEU A 507 32.38 0.41 2.14
N SER A 508 32.30 -0.58 3.05
CA SER A 508 33.23 -1.71 3.10
C SER A 508 32.48 -3.05 3.04
N ASP A 509 32.92 -3.94 2.15
CA ASP A 509 32.42 -5.31 2.08
C ASP A 509 30.89 -5.44 1.90
N ASN A 510 30.21 -4.44 1.32
CA ASN A 510 28.79 -4.49 1.05
C ASN A 510 28.49 -5.24 -0.25
N LEU A 511 27.28 -5.82 -0.35
CA LEU A 511 26.70 -6.33 -1.57
C LEU A 511 25.76 -5.29 -2.19
N ILE A 512 26.04 -4.85 -3.40
CA ILE A 512 25.22 -3.92 -4.16
C ILE A 512 24.84 -4.61 -5.47
N GLY A 513 23.66 -5.24 -5.53
CA GLY A 513 23.37 -6.17 -6.61
C GLY A 513 21.95 -6.11 -7.14
N TYR A 514 21.77 -6.45 -8.42
CA TYR A 514 20.46 -6.59 -9.08
C TYR A 514 19.59 -5.33 -9.00
N ASN A 515 20.20 -4.14 -8.88
CA ASN A 515 19.51 -2.86 -8.93
C ASN A 515 19.44 -2.33 -10.37
N GLN A 516 18.50 -1.44 -10.68
CA GLN A 516 18.52 -0.74 -11.97
C GLN A 516 19.71 0.23 -12.04
N LEU A 517 20.07 0.85 -10.91
CA LEU A 517 21.26 1.65 -10.72
C LEU A 517 21.91 1.28 -9.37
N ALA A 518 23.20 0.95 -9.36
CA ALA A 518 23.86 0.57 -8.12
C ALA A 518 24.04 1.78 -7.20
N ILE A 519 24.67 2.85 -7.69
CA ILE A 519 24.92 4.07 -6.91
C ILE A 519 24.59 5.32 -7.73
N ALA A 520 23.80 6.22 -7.16
CA ALA A 520 23.61 7.59 -7.63
C ALA A 520 24.39 8.56 -6.72
N MET A 521 25.12 9.50 -7.31
CA MET A 521 25.89 10.51 -6.56
C MET A 521 25.56 11.91 -7.09
N SER A 522 25.31 12.84 -6.16
CA SER A 522 25.13 14.25 -6.48
C SER A 522 25.90 15.10 -5.48
N THR A 523 26.82 15.97 -5.96
CA THR A 523 27.66 16.81 -5.11
C THR A 523 28.45 16.04 -4.02
N THR A 524 28.80 14.78 -4.29
CA THR A 524 29.48 13.87 -3.37
C THR A 524 30.98 13.95 -3.54
N VAL A 525 31.70 14.27 -2.47
CA VAL A 525 33.16 14.39 -2.42
C VAL A 525 33.67 13.74 -1.14
N GLY A 526 34.63 12.80 -1.25
CA GLY A 526 35.23 12.12 -0.10
C GLY A 526 34.58 10.79 0.29
N ALA A 527 33.65 10.28 -0.51
CA ALA A 527 33.13 8.93 -0.32
C ALA A 527 34.17 7.87 -0.69
N GLN A 528 34.20 6.77 0.08
CA GLN A 528 35.21 5.70 -0.01
C GLN A 528 34.48 4.35 -0.19
N PHE A 529 34.92 3.58 -1.20
CA PHE A 529 34.31 2.29 -1.55
C PHE A 529 35.40 1.23 -1.65
N GLY A 530 35.43 0.24 -0.76
CA GLY A 530 36.43 -0.84 -0.82
C GLY A 530 35.85 -2.20 -0.41
N GLY A 531 36.28 -3.25 -1.09
CA GLY A 531 35.82 -4.61 -0.80
C GLY A 531 34.36 -4.90 -1.18
N ASN A 532 33.63 -3.94 -1.76
CA ASN A 532 32.23 -4.14 -2.11
C ASN A 532 32.07 -5.06 -3.31
N THR A 533 30.94 -5.74 -3.41
CA THR A 533 30.56 -6.58 -4.54
C THR A 533 29.46 -5.92 -5.33
N PHE A 534 29.75 -5.53 -6.57
CA PHE A 534 28.79 -5.01 -7.54
C PHE A 534 28.43 -6.12 -8.53
N VAL A 535 27.19 -6.59 -8.52
CA VAL A 535 26.76 -7.75 -9.32
C VAL A 535 25.36 -7.59 -9.88
N GLY A 536 25.17 -7.86 -11.18
CA GLY A 536 23.85 -7.89 -11.82
C GLY A 536 23.13 -6.55 -11.91
N ASN A 537 23.79 -5.42 -11.65
CA ASN A 537 23.19 -4.10 -11.79
C ASN A 537 23.09 -3.71 -13.28
N LEU A 538 21.99 -3.05 -13.67
CA LEU A 538 21.88 -2.55 -15.05
C LEU A 538 22.87 -1.42 -15.33
N ARG A 539 23.13 -0.57 -14.33
CA ARG A 539 24.14 0.49 -14.34
C ARG A 539 24.89 0.50 -13.01
N GLN A 540 26.20 0.71 -13.05
CA GLN A 540 27.02 0.69 -11.84
C GLN A 540 27.01 2.03 -11.09
N ALA A 541 27.10 3.14 -11.80
CA ALA A 541 27.09 4.46 -11.17
C ALA A 541 26.44 5.51 -12.08
N ASP A 542 25.84 6.51 -11.46
CA ASP A 542 25.38 7.73 -12.12
C ASP A 542 25.81 8.95 -11.30
N THR A 543 26.25 10.03 -11.97
CA THR A 543 26.69 11.24 -11.29
C THR A 543 25.97 12.43 -11.88
N THR A 544 25.40 13.27 -11.00
CA THR A 544 24.73 14.51 -11.38
C THR A 544 25.33 15.69 -10.61
N GLY A 545 25.43 16.87 -11.24
CA GLY A 545 25.84 18.09 -10.56
C GLY A 545 27.34 18.44 -10.63
N GLY A 546 28.10 17.85 -11.55
CA GLY A 546 29.49 18.17 -11.79
C GLY A 546 30.39 16.93 -11.88
N SER A 547 31.63 17.08 -12.40
CA SER A 547 32.57 15.97 -12.49
C SER A 547 33.10 15.61 -11.11
N ILE A 548 32.69 14.47 -10.62
CA ILE A 548 33.08 13.92 -9.32
C ILE A 548 34.23 12.92 -9.50
N GLU A 549 34.80 12.88 -10.70
CA GLU A 549 35.66 11.84 -11.24
C GLU A 549 36.90 11.52 -10.41
N HIS A 550 37.38 12.50 -9.65
CA HIS A 550 38.63 12.36 -8.90
C HIS A 550 38.48 12.65 -7.39
N HIS A 551 37.27 12.84 -6.90
CA HIS A 551 37.04 13.27 -5.52
C HIS A 551 36.55 12.12 -4.61
N ASN A 552 36.17 10.97 -5.18
CA ASN A 552 35.77 9.78 -4.43
C ASN A 552 36.78 8.66 -4.65
N MET A 553 37.02 7.87 -3.61
CA MET A 553 38.00 6.78 -3.62
C MET A 553 37.28 5.44 -3.81
N TRP A 554 37.65 4.72 -4.88
CA TRP A 554 37.09 3.38 -5.17
C TRP A 554 37.96 2.25 -4.62
N GLN A 555 38.75 2.54 -3.60
CA GLN A 555 39.53 1.61 -2.80
C GLN A 555 39.64 2.06 -1.36
N ILE A 556 39.78 1.12 -0.44
CA ILE A 556 40.09 1.34 0.97
C ILE A 556 41.31 0.44 1.30
N ASP A 557 42.36 1.02 1.86
CA ASP A 557 43.60 0.31 2.21
C ASP A 557 44.20 -0.52 1.06
N GLY A 558 44.16 0.01 -0.17
CA GLY A 558 44.68 -0.66 -1.37
C GLY A 558 43.79 -1.76 -1.94
N ARG A 559 42.60 -1.97 -1.40
CA ARG A 559 41.62 -2.97 -1.81
C ARG A 559 40.43 -2.29 -2.47
N GLY A 560 40.26 -2.50 -3.77
CA GLY A 560 39.14 -2.00 -4.56
C GLY A 560 37.89 -2.85 -4.44
N ASN A 561 37.03 -2.84 -5.44
CA ASN A 561 35.73 -3.50 -5.41
C ASN A 561 35.65 -4.60 -6.47
N TYR A 562 34.77 -5.57 -6.28
CA TYR A 562 34.40 -6.54 -7.30
C TYR A 562 33.31 -5.99 -8.22
N TRP A 563 33.55 -6.09 -9.53
CA TRP A 563 32.66 -5.67 -10.59
C TRP A 563 32.37 -6.86 -11.52
N ASP A 564 31.12 -7.28 -11.66
CA ASP A 564 30.77 -8.45 -12.47
C ASP A 564 31.04 -8.26 -13.97
N ASP A 565 31.15 -7.04 -14.43
CA ASP A 565 31.51 -6.67 -15.81
C ASP A 565 33.02 -6.37 -16.00
N TYR A 566 33.86 -6.51 -14.96
CA TYR A 566 35.30 -6.40 -15.07
C TYR A 566 35.90 -7.52 -15.94
N ARG A 567 36.84 -7.17 -16.81
CA ARG A 567 37.48 -8.10 -17.79
C ARG A 567 39.00 -8.03 -17.74
N GLY A 568 39.58 -7.56 -16.67
CA GLY A 568 41.02 -7.57 -16.47
C GLY A 568 41.55 -8.95 -16.04
N TYR A 569 42.82 -9.01 -15.70
CA TYR A 569 43.51 -10.20 -15.24
C TYR A 569 44.36 -9.88 -13.99
N ASP A 570 44.76 -10.90 -13.29
CA ASP A 570 45.65 -10.90 -12.14
C ASP A 570 46.85 -11.75 -12.48
N ALA A 571 47.98 -11.12 -12.86
CA ALA A 571 49.19 -11.82 -13.30
C ALA A 571 50.08 -12.25 -12.13
N ASN A 572 49.99 -11.55 -10.99
CA ASN A 572 50.83 -11.82 -9.82
C ASN A 572 50.15 -12.76 -8.81
N GLY A 573 48.82 -13.01 -8.95
CA GLY A 573 48.05 -13.95 -8.14
C GLY A 573 47.70 -13.40 -6.76
N ASP A 574 47.67 -12.09 -6.57
CA ASP A 574 47.32 -11.45 -5.28
C ASP A 574 45.82 -11.24 -5.06
N GLY A 575 44.99 -11.57 -6.07
CA GLY A 575 43.55 -11.45 -6.04
C GLY A 575 43.02 -10.09 -6.48
N LEU A 576 43.92 -9.18 -6.87
CA LEU A 576 43.61 -7.87 -7.43
C LEU A 576 43.84 -7.88 -8.94
N GLY A 577 43.09 -7.12 -9.69
CA GLY A 577 43.30 -6.96 -11.12
C GLY A 577 44.40 -5.96 -11.41
N ASP A 578 45.34 -6.32 -12.30
CA ASP A 578 46.45 -5.47 -12.74
C ASP A 578 46.02 -4.33 -13.69
N ILE A 579 44.77 -4.34 -14.14
CA ILE A 579 44.19 -3.31 -14.99
C ILE A 579 43.07 -2.64 -14.21
N GLU A 580 43.09 -1.31 -14.17
CA GLU A 580 42.02 -0.55 -13.50
C GLU A 580 40.66 -0.84 -14.13
N TYR A 581 39.61 -0.85 -13.30
CA TYR A 581 38.23 -0.86 -13.76
C TYR A 581 37.77 0.57 -14.01
N GLN A 582 37.18 0.81 -15.18
CA GLN A 582 36.58 2.10 -15.54
C GLN A 582 35.12 1.92 -15.95
N TYR A 583 34.22 2.60 -15.27
CA TYR A 583 32.81 2.71 -15.65
C TYR A 583 32.49 4.11 -16.20
N ARG A 584 31.81 4.17 -17.35
CA ARG A 584 31.46 5.42 -18.03
C ARG A 584 29.96 5.49 -18.24
N ALA A 585 29.31 6.56 -17.75
CA ALA A 585 27.89 6.85 -17.91
C ALA A 585 27.68 7.90 -19.00
N ALA A 586 27.42 7.48 -20.24
CA ALA A 586 27.29 8.39 -21.37
C ALA A 586 26.04 9.29 -21.27
N TYR A 587 24.96 8.77 -20.75
CA TYR A 587 23.73 9.53 -20.60
C TYR A 587 23.84 10.69 -19.60
N GLY A 588 24.56 10.50 -18.50
CA GLY A 588 24.78 11.54 -17.48
C GLY A 588 25.40 12.81 -18.08
N GLU A 589 26.38 12.69 -18.98
CA GLU A 589 26.96 13.83 -19.69
C GLU A 589 25.98 14.51 -20.66
N LEU A 590 25.14 13.74 -21.35
CA LEU A 590 24.14 14.33 -22.23
C LEU A 590 23.14 15.18 -21.43
N VAL A 591 22.77 14.72 -20.24
CA VAL A 591 21.90 15.49 -19.31
C VAL A 591 22.58 16.74 -18.80
N GLN A 592 23.90 16.70 -18.52
CA GLN A 592 24.64 17.90 -18.12
C GLN A 592 24.65 18.97 -19.22
N ARG A 593 24.71 18.55 -20.49
CA ARG A 593 24.67 19.46 -21.65
C ARG A 593 23.26 19.97 -21.97
N ASN A 594 22.25 19.18 -21.68
CA ASN A 594 20.84 19.52 -21.92
C ASN A 594 19.94 18.95 -20.83
N GLU A 595 19.57 19.80 -19.89
CA GLU A 595 18.77 19.43 -18.72
C GLU A 595 17.38 18.84 -19.06
N SER A 596 16.82 19.21 -20.22
CA SER A 596 15.55 18.63 -20.71
C SER A 596 15.60 17.12 -20.88
N LEU A 597 16.79 16.54 -21.06
CA LEU A 597 16.96 15.10 -21.16
C LEU A 597 16.68 14.37 -19.83
N LYS A 598 16.67 15.05 -18.68
CA LYS A 598 16.25 14.46 -17.40
C LYS A 598 14.89 13.75 -17.49
N ALA A 599 13.99 14.23 -18.35
CA ALA A 599 12.71 13.59 -18.59
C ALA A 599 12.80 12.15 -19.12
N PHE A 600 13.93 11.78 -19.72
CA PHE A 600 14.18 10.43 -20.23
C PHE A 600 15.00 9.57 -19.25
N ALA A 601 15.31 10.07 -18.06
CA ALA A 601 16.02 9.32 -17.05
C ALA A 601 15.22 8.05 -16.66
N ASN A 602 15.95 6.95 -16.50
CA ASN A 602 15.39 5.63 -16.18
C ASN A 602 14.42 5.05 -17.23
N THR A 603 14.54 5.48 -18.50
CA THR A 603 13.78 4.95 -19.62
C THR A 603 14.64 4.00 -20.48
N PRO A 604 14.02 3.16 -21.35
CA PRO A 604 14.74 2.38 -22.35
C PRO A 604 15.63 3.21 -23.27
N ALA A 605 15.30 4.50 -23.50
CA ALA A 605 16.13 5.40 -24.30
C ALA A 605 17.48 5.67 -23.64
N GLN A 606 17.51 5.90 -22.32
CA GLN A 606 18.76 6.03 -21.57
C GLN A 606 19.60 4.77 -21.67
N LEU A 607 18.99 3.59 -21.46
CA LEU A 607 19.69 2.31 -21.54
C LEU A 607 20.29 2.09 -22.93
N ALA A 608 19.56 2.45 -24.00
CA ALA A 608 20.05 2.35 -25.38
C ALA A 608 21.25 3.29 -25.64
N ILE A 609 21.25 4.50 -25.07
CA ILE A 609 22.37 5.45 -25.19
C ILE A 609 23.61 4.91 -24.46
N ASP A 610 23.46 4.43 -23.24
CA ASP A 610 24.57 3.87 -22.47
C ASP A 610 25.15 2.61 -23.11
N LEU A 611 24.30 1.73 -23.69
CA LEU A 611 24.73 0.58 -24.49
C LEU A 611 25.47 1.00 -25.78
N ALA A 612 24.94 1.97 -26.50
CA ALA A 612 25.56 2.48 -27.73
C ALA A 612 26.93 3.09 -27.44
N ALA A 613 27.08 3.83 -26.36
CA ALA A 613 28.36 4.42 -25.93
C ALA A 613 29.41 3.37 -25.58
N ARG A 614 29.02 2.22 -25.04
CA ARG A 614 29.91 1.08 -24.79
C ARG A 614 30.47 0.47 -26.10
N TRP A 615 29.68 0.49 -27.18
CA TRP A 615 30.05 -0.10 -28.47
C TRP A 615 30.78 0.87 -29.39
N PHE A 616 30.61 2.20 -29.20
CA PHE A 616 31.22 3.23 -30.05
C PHE A 616 32.22 4.08 -29.26
N PRO A 617 33.55 3.76 -29.37
CA PRO A 617 34.62 4.45 -28.63
C PRO A 617 34.75 5.96 -28.91
N ALA A 618 34.08 6.49 -29.94
CA ALA A 618 34.09 7.93 -30.26
C ALA A 618 33.40 8.80 -29.18
N TYR A 619 32.54 8.22 -28.31
CA TYR A 619 31.95 8.88 -27.14
C TYR A 619 32.76 8.54 -25.88
N ARG A 620 34.05 8.84 -25.86
CA ARG A 620 34.90 8.63 -24.68
C ARG A 620 34.73 9.80 -23.73
N ASN A 621 33.81 9.69 -22.80
CA ASN A 621 33.64 10.59 -21.70
C ASN A 621 34.60 10.24 -20.56
N ALA A 622 34.83 11.16 -19.63
CA ALA A 622 35.53 10.85 -18.41
C ALA A 622 34.80 9.72 -17.63
N PRO A 623 35.52 8.79 -17.01
CA PRO A 623 34.90 7.70 -16.30
C PRO A 623 34.19 8.20 -15.02
N ALA A 624 32.97 7.74 -14.77
CA ALA A 624 32.25 8.00 -13.52
C ALA A 624 32.86 7.21 -12.34
N VAL A 625 33.51 6.09 -12.61
CA VAL A 625 34.23 5.25 -11.65
C VAL A 625 35.60 4.89 -12.21
N VAL A 626 36.63 5.03 -11.38
CA VAL A 626 37.96 4.49 -11.62
C VAL A 626 38.40 3.72 -10.37
N ASP A 627 38.41 2.40 -10.47
CA ASP A 627 38.90 1.51 -9.41
C ASP A 627 40.27 0.94 -9.87
N VAL A 628 41.32 1.34 -9.17
CA VAL A 628 42.69 1.00 -9.56
C VAL A 628 43.14 -0.37 -9.06
N SER A 629 42.38 -1.00 -8.18
CA SER A 629 42.72 -2.30 -7.59
C SER A 629 41.48 -3.21 -7.52
N PRO A 630 40.77 -3.44 -8.65
CA PRO A 630 39.53 -4.19 -8.67
C PRO A 630 39.74 -5.62 -8.19
N LEU A 631 38.80 -6.17 -7.44
CA LEU A 631 38.85 -7.53 -6.94
C LEU A 631 38.51 -8.54 -8.04
N MET A 632 39.26 -9.63 -8.11
CA MET A 632 39.02 -10.73 -9.05
C MET A 632 37.88 -11.66 -8.61
N ARG A 633 37.49 -11.63 -7.33
CA ARG A 633 36.41 -12.46 -6.77
C ARG A 633 35.49 -11.63 -5.88
N PRO A 634 34.20 -11.94 -5.89
CA PRO A 634 33.26 -11.26 -5.00
C PRO A 634 33.56 -11.58 -3.54
N THR A 635 33.37 -10.61 -2.67
CA THR A 635 33.53 -10.75 -1.22
C THR A 635 32.26 -11.27 -0.57
N ARG A 636 31.10 -11.04 -1.22
CA ARG A 636 29.79 -11.47 -0.74
C ARG A 636 28.93 -12.02 -1.88
N HIS A 637 28.06 -12.96 -1.52
CA HIS A 637 27.02 -13.48 -2.39
C HIS A 637 25.66 -13.23 -1.72
N LEU A 638 24.58 -13.08 -2.50
CA LEU A 638 23.26 -13.23 -1.95
C LEU A 638 23.15 -14.65 -1.41
N SER A 639 22.99 -14.79 -0.09
CA SER A 639 22.50 -16.05 0.45
C SER A 639 21.11 -16.24 -0.13
N GLU A 640 20.90 -17.29 -0.93
CA GLU A 640 19.54 -17.75 -1.19
C GLU A 640 18.94 -18.10 0.16
N SER A 641 18.26 -17.12 0.78
CA SER A 641 17.39 -17.43 1.90
C SER A 641 16.42 -18.47 1.36
N SER A 642 16.27 -19.57 2.04
CA SER A 642 15.30 -20.63 1.74
C SER A 642 13.86 -20.12 1.97
N ALA A 643 13.50 -19.02 1.32
CA ALA A 643 12.13 -18.74 0.97
C ALA A 643 11.77 -19.83 -0.03
N SER A 644 10.98 -20.81 0.44
CA SER A 644 10.45 -21.87 -0.41
C SER A 644 9.94 -21.24 -1.68
N ASP A 645 10.65 -21.51 -2.76
CA ASP A 645 10.46 -20.91 -4.06
C ASP A 645 9.09 -21.38 -4.58
N ASN A 646 8.05 -20.59 -4.30
CA ASN A 646 6.71 -20.81 -4.84
C ASN A 646 6.62 -20.48 -6.34
N ARG A 647 7.78 -20.38 -7.05
CA ARG A 647 7.83 -20.23 -8.51
C ARG A 647 7.12 -21.38 -9.22
N TRP A 648 7.14 -22.61 -8.65
CA TRP A 648 6.36 -23.71 -9.18
C TRP A 648 4.84 -23.42 -9.11
N ALA A 649 4.35 -22.73 -8.09
CA ALA A 649 2.94 -22.35 -7.99
C ALA A 649 2.57 -21.27 -9.01
N ALA A 650 3.46 -20.30 -9.28
CA ALA A 650 3.27 -19.28 -10.34
C ALA A 650 3.36 -19.91 -11.74
N THR A 651 4.32 -20.83 -11.98
CA THR A 651 4.42 -21.58 -13.24
C THR A 651 3.27 -22.54 -13.44
N LEU A 652 2.74 -23.18 -12.38
CA LEU A 652 1.54 -24.01 -12.44
C LEU A 652 0.29 -23.17 -12.73
N SER A 653 0.17 -21.99 -12.14
CA SER A 653 -0.92 -21.05 -12.42
C SER A 653 -0.88 -20.55 -13.86
N LEU A 654 0.30 -20.24 -14.41
CA LEU A 654 0.49 -19.86 -15.80
C LEU A 654 0.21 -21.03 -16.75
N ALA A 655 0.65 -22.24 -16.40
CA ALA A 655 0.37 -23.46 -17.16
C ALA A 655 -1.11 -23.83 -17.17
N ILE A 656 -1.81 -23.64 -16.06
CA ILE A 656 -3.27 -23.85 -15.97
C ILE A 656 -4.01 -22.80 -16.82
N LEU A 657 -3.58 -21.52 -16.78
CA LEU A 657 -4.16 -20.45 -17.59
C LEU A 657 -3.95 -20.65 -19.09
N THR A 658 -2.84 -21.26 -19.50
CA THR A 658 -2.54 -21.54 -20.93
C THR A 658 -3.15 -22.86 -21.41
N LEU A 659 -3.31 -23.87 -20.55
CA LEU A 659 -3.86 -25.18 -20.90
C LEU A 659 -5.40 -25.22 -20.88
N LEU A 660 -6.07 -24.41 -20.07
CA LEU A 660 -7.54 -24.34 -20.03
C LEU A 660 -8.16 -23.94 -21.37
N PRO A 661 -7.66 -22.93 -22.11
CA PRO A 661 -8.17 -22.61 -23.45
C PRO A 661 -7.88 -23.72 -24.48
N ALA A 662 -6.73 -24.40 -24.38
CA ALA A 662 -6.37 -25.49 -25.29
C ALA A 662 -7.23 -26.75 -25.08
N ALA A 663 -7.59 -27.06 -23.82
CA ALA A 663 -8.50 -28.16 -23.49
C ALA A 663 -9.94 -27.88 -23.97
N VAL A 664 -10.41 -26.63 -23.83
CA VAL A 664 -11.74 -26.21 -24.32
C VAL A 664 -11.82 -26.25 -25.85
N LEU A 665 -10.74 -25.88 -26.54
CA LEU A 665 -10.66 -25.96 -28.00
C LEU A 665 -10.48 -27.41 -28.50
N GLY A 666 -9.81 -28.29 -27.74
CA GLY A 666 -9.61 -29.69 -28.07
C GLY A 666 -10.89 -30.55 -27.94
N VAL A 667 -11.80 -30.17 -27.02
CA VAL A 667 -13.09 -30.87 -26.83
C VAL A 667 -14.12 -30.46 -27.89
N SER A 668 -14.05 -29.23 -28.43
CA SER A 668 -14.96 -28.76 -29.50
C SER A 668 -14.61 -29.36 -30.87
N GLY A 669 -13.42 -29.92 -31.06
CA GLY A 669 -12.98 -30.52 -32.34
C GLY A 669 -13.39 -31.98 -32.55
N ARG A 670 -14.00 -32.68 -31.58
CA ARG A 670 -14.30 -34.11 -31.64
C ARG A 670 -15.78 -34.47 -31.94
N THR A 671 -16.65 -33.51 -32.18
CA THR A 671 -18.07 -33.76 -32.52
C THR A 671 -18.46 -33.35 -33.93
N ARG A 672 -17.61 -33.61 -34.92
CA ARG A 672 -18.00 -33.58 -36.33
C ARG A 672 -17.32 -34.71 -37.11
N LYS A 673 -17.77 -35.94 -36.92
CA LYS A 673 -17.75 -36.99 -37.94
C LYS A 673 -18.88 -37.96 -37.65
N GLY A 674 -19.92 -37.89 -38.48
CA GLY A 674 -21.01 -38.86 -38.47
C GLY A 674 -22.27 -38.25 -39.10
N TRP A 675 -22.38 -38.42 -40.42
CA TRP A 675 -23.42 -38.27 -41.42
C TRP A 675 -23.34 -37.00 -42.25
#